data_aa9ab236542dc37db291d3cecd6ec06d
#
_entry.id   aa9ab236542dc37db291d3cecd6ec06d
#
_cell.length_a   1.000
_cell.length_b   1.000
_cell.length_c   1.000
_cell.angle_alpha   90.00
_cell.angle_beta   90.00
_cell.angle_gamma   90.00
#
_symmetry.space_group_name_H-M   'P 1'
#
loop_
_entity.id
_entity.type
_entity.pdbx_description
1 polymer ?
#
loop_
_entity_poly.entity_id
_entity_poly.type
_entity_poly.pdbx_seq_one_letter_code
_entity_poly.pdbx_strand_id
1 'polypeptide(L)'
;MEMSEFVHYNYIGEFAGLLLAGLLLFVMLYTKPKRTYVFRYVFAGVICSVFSILLQISIVMVANNPDRFYNKHLFMFQLIIFLLLYNGILYCIFSYVNMMSIVRRHQRKEFILMYVVLSLMYIMAVAIEIASRGLYKLELNRIDISHFTRFYCCAGIICAVICFNASITNRKNISRVIWHAVCLLVPVNFLILVGQIVTVSRAHTIFSATTYVPVFAIGYLMFHNVPYDEVTGCQSVHALDGFVAKNTGRKKYYISYLTIFIPGPEAVSNDGSELTLKGIAICRAVESISPKIHMYKATDYRYVNVIDTDKEEEYINYCQQLRGIFDNVRAGSDIPFNYVMVSSEVKPELENPIKTRQFFEFLANKFKDQNSSHFYMARPEDFDDFAENYEIKEILKDIRNRLDLNDERVLVYAQPIYSVETGSFRVAEALMRLKLGERLITPEKFIGVAERIGCIHALTCIILNKVCEAVSLLSEHYDFDAISINCSSKELSQEDMNVDLIEIINKYDIDTSKIRLEITESAMFENFDMARENMNILTKEGIQFYLDDFGTGYSSLERVINCPFKTIKFDKSLLYKSQDDDRMDNIMTYMIEVFKKNGFVTLVEGVEDESQNQYSMERGFEYIQGYHYAKPEPIEEMRKYFSRKSKF
;
A
#
# COMPACT_ATOMS: atom_id res chain seq x y z
N MET A 1 -36.25 -6.10 69.70
CA MET A 1 -36.67 -6.72 68.46
C MET A 1 -36.37 -5.70 67.35
N GLU A 2 -35.07 -5.64 66.91
CA GLU A 2 -34.66 -4.77 65.84
C GLU A 2 -35.22 -5.33 64.54
N MET A 3 -36.11 -4.57 63.92
CA MET A 3 -36.51 -4.82 62.54
C MET A 3 -35.26 -4.64 61.70
N SER A 4 -34.57 -5.76 61.33
CA SER A 4 -33.55 -5.75 60.31
C SER A 4 -34.22 -5.26 59.02
N GLU A 5 -33.90 -4.05 58.57
CA GLU A 5 -34.29 -3.54 57.25
C GLU A 5 -33.86 -4.59 56.20
N PHE A 6 -34.85 -5.15 55.52
CA PHE A 6 -34.62 -6.11 54.43
C PHE A 6 -34.01 -5.37 53.27
N VAL A 7 -32.73 -5.53 53.12
CA VAL A 7 -31.93 -4.89 52.10
C VAL A 7 -31.97 -5.72 50.83
N HIS A 8 -32.67 -5.24 49.82
CA HIS A 8 -32.70 -5.85 48.52
C HIS A 8 -31.55 -5.33 47.61
N TYR A 9 -30.92 -6.20 46.84
CA TYR A 9 -29.96 -5.78 45.85
C TYR A 9 -30.63 -4.99 44.73
N ASN A 10 -30.03 -3.85 44.38
CA ASN A 10 -30.54 -2.98 43.32
C ASN A 10 -29.87 -3.37 41.98
N TYR A 11 -30.65 -3.52 40.92
CA TYR A 11 -30.22 -3.87 39.59
C TYR A 11 -30.48 -2.78 38.53
N ILE A 12 -30.86 -1.55 38.94
CA ILE A 12 -31.10 -0.43 38.02
C ILE A 12 -29.87 -0.13 37.19
N GLY A 13 -28.69 -0.19 37.82
CA GLY A 13 -27.40 0.00 37.10
C GLY A 13 -27.16 -1.03 35.99
N GLU A 14 -27.59 -2.27 36.22
CA GLU A 14 -27.46 -3.34 35.24
C GLU A 14 -28.38 -3.13 34.02
N PHE A 15 -29.60 -2.63 34.21
CA PHE A 15 -30.50 -2.25 33.13
C PHE A 15 -29.94 -1.09 32.31
N ALA A 16 -29.38 -0.06 32.95
CA ALA A 16 -28.74 1.05 32.27
C ALA A 16 -27.52 0.57 31.46
N GLY A 17 -26.70 -0.32 32.05
CA GLY A 17 -25.56 -0.93 31.38
C GLY A 17 -25.95 -1.81 30.18
N LEU A 18 -27.05 -2.56 30.32
CA LEU A 18 -27.60 -3.36 29.22
C LEU A 18 -28.01 -2.48 28.02
N LEU A 19 -28.70 -1.36 28.33
CA LEU A 19 -29.09 -0.39 27.30
C LEU A 19 -27.87 0.19 26.57
N LEU A 20 -26.85 0.62 27.33
CA LEU A 20 -25.63 1.18 26.77
C LEU A 20 -24.86 0.15 25.95
N ALA A 21 -24.74 -1.10 26.42
CA ALA A 21 -24.08 -2.17 25.69
C ALA A 21 -24.85 -2.53 24.42
N GLY A 22 -26.18 -2.55 24.47
CA GLY A 22 -27.04 -2.77 23.31
C GLY A 22 -26.90 -1.66 22.25
N LEU A 23 -26.89 -0.39 22.67
CA LEU A 23 -26.65 0.75 21.77
C LEU A 23 -25.27 0.67 21.13
N LEU A 24 -24.23 0.36 21.92
CA LEU A 24 -22.88 0.19 21.40
C LEU A 24 -22.81 -0.93 20.35
N LEU A 25 -23.43 -2.08 20.65
CA LEU A 25 -23.49 -3.20 19.71
C LEU A 25 -24.23 -2.82 18.43
N PHE A 26 -25.35 -2.10 18.55
CA PHE A 26 -26.09 -1.60 17.39
C PHE A 26 -25.23 -0.68 16.53
N VAL A 27 -24.53 0.28 17.12
CA VAL A 27 -23.61 1.19 16.42
C VAL A 27 -22.51 0.40 15.72
N MET A 28 -21.91 -0.59 16.40
CA MET A 28 -20.84 -1.43 15.82
C MET A 28 -21.32 -2.26 14.61
N LEU A 29 -22.56 -2.72 14.64
CA LEU A 29 -23.16 -3.47 13.52
C LEU A 29 -23.56 -2.55 12.36
N TYR A 30 -24.08 -1.35 12.68
CA TYR A 30 -24.54 -0.39 11.68
C TYR A 30 -23.38 0.27 10.91
N THR A 31 -22.32 0.69 11.61
CA THR A 31 -21.17 1.40 11.00
C THR A 31 -20.24 0.49 10.19
N LYS A 32 -20.39 -0.84 10.32
CA LYS A 32 -19.58 -1.85 9.58
C LYS A 32 -18.08 -1.50 9.55
N PRO A 33 -17.44 -1.27 10.72
CA PRO A 33 -16.04 -0.88 10.77
C PRO A 33 -15.14 -1.95 10.16
N LYS A 34 -13.89 -1.59 9.80
CA LYS A 34 -12.90 -2.58 9.35
C LYS A 34 -12.74 -3.66 10.42
N ARG A 35 -12.93 -4.92 10.03
CA ARG A 35 -12.86 -6.09 10.94
C ARG A 35 -11.40 -6.47 11.20
N THR A 36 -10.65 -5.61 11.87
CA THR A 36 -9.30 -5.89 12.33
C THR A 36 -9.28 -6.93 13.45
N TYR A 37 -8.13 -7.51 13.73
CA TYR A 37 -7.99 -8.41 14.88
C TYR A 37 -8.31 -7.71 16.20
N VAL A 38 -7.93 -6.44 16.32
CA VAL A 38 -8.17 -5.61 17.51
C VAL A 38 -9.67 -5.36 17.69
N PHE A 39 -10.39 -5.02 16.60
CA PHE A 39 -11.85 -4.88 16.62
C PHE A 39 -12.56 -6.14 17.10
N ARG A 40 -12.07 -7.33 16.75
CA ARG A 40 -12.67 -8.60 17.19
C ARG A 40 -12.72 -8.74 18.71
N TYR A 41 -11.67 -8.30 19.42
CA TYR A 41 -11.66 -8.32 20.89
C TYR A 41 -12.67 -7.35 21.49
N VAL A 42 -12.79 -6.13 20.96
CA VAL A 42 -13.80 -5.17 21.41
C VAL A 42 -15.21 -5.71 21.18
N PHE A 43 -15.48 -6.23 19.98
CA PHE A 43 -16.78 -6.78 19.61
C PHE A 43 -17.15 -8.00 20.47
N ALA A 44 -16.23 -8.94 20.63
CA ALA A 44 -16.44 -10.10 21.50
C ALA A 44 -16.66 -9.68 22.98
N GLY A 45 -15.90 -8.70 23.47
CA GLY A 45 -16.04 -8.16 24.82
C GLY A 45 -17.41 -7.52 25.05
N VAL A 46 -17.93 -6.77 24.07
CA VAL A 46 -19.29 -6.20 24.16
C VAL A 46 -20.37 -7.28 24.20
N ILE A 47 -20.25 -8.31 23.35
CA ILE A 47 -21.17 -9.45 23.35
C ILE A 47 -21.14 -10.18 24.70
N CYS A 48 -19.94 -10.51 25.20
CA CYS A 48 -19.78 -11.14 26.52
C CYS A 48 -20.38 -10.26 27.64
N SER A 49 -20.23 -8.93 27.56
CA SER A 49 -20.80 -8.00 28.51
C SER A 49 -22.33 -8.03 28.51
N VAL A 50 -22.97 -8.03 27.34
CA VAL A 50 -24.42 -8.13 27.20
C VAL A 50 -24.96 -9.40 27.89
N PHE A 51 -24.37 -10.56 27.57
CA PHE A 51 -24.79 -11.83 28.19
C PHE A 51 -24.50 -11.88 29.68
N SER A 52 -23.37 -11.34 30.13
CA SER A 52 -23.00 -11.28 31.55
C SER A 52 -23.95 -10.39 32.34
N ILE A 53 -24.37 -9.24 31.78
CA ILE A 53 -25.32 -8.33 32.41
C ILE A 53 -26.71 -8.98 32.52
N LEU A 54 -27.19 -9.63 31.46
CA LEU A 54 -28.48 -10.36 31.50
C LEU A 54 -28.47 -11.44 32.58
N LEU A 55 -27.38 -12.19 32.67
CA LEU A 55 -27.23 -13.22 33.69
C LEU A 55 -27.14 -12.64 35.09
N GLN A 56 -26.46 -11.51 35.26
CA GLN A 56 -26.39 -10.79 36.54
C GLN A 56 -27.78 -10.31 37.00
N ILE A 57 -28.59 -9.76 36.09
CA ILE A 57 -29.98 -9.38 36.40
C ILE A 57 -30.78 -10.61 36.92
N SER A 58 -30.62 -11.76 36.24
CA SER A 58 -31.25 -13.01 36.66
C SER A 58 -30.76 -13.48 38.04
N ILE A 59 -29.44 -13.46 38.28
CA ILE A 59 -28.85 -13.80 39.59
C ILE A 59 -29.41 -12.94 40.72
N VAL A 60 -29.48 -11.62 40.49
CA VAL A 60 -29.99 -10.68 41.49
C VAL A 60 -31.49 -10.85 41.71
N MET A 61 -32.28 -11.14 40.67
CA MET A 61 -33.71 -11.46 40.82
C MET A 61 -33.94 -12.68 41.68
N VAL A 62 -33.16 -13.76 41.46
CA VAL A 62 -33.25 -14.98 42.29
C VAL A 62 -32.76 -14.71 43.70
N ALA A 63 -31.67 -13.95 43.89
CA ALA A 63 -31.13 -13.62 45.19
C ALA A 63 -32.13 -12.78 46.06
N ASN A 64 -32.88 -11.88 45.45
CA ASN A 64 -33.88 -11.06 46.13
C ASN A 64 -35.21 -11.80 46.40
N ASN A 65 -35.54 -12.85 45.63
CA ASN A 65 -36.80 -13.59 45.75
C ASN A 65 -36.57 -15.10 45.72
N PRO A 66 -35.86 -15.66 46.74
CA PRO A 66 -35.50 -17.08 46.75
C PRO A 66 -36.73 -18.00 46.81
N ASP A 67 -37.76 -17.64 47.54
CA ASP A 67 -38.97 -18.45 47.68
C ASP A 67 -39.69 -18.73 46.36
N ARG A 68 -39.48 -17.88 45.36
CA ARG A 68 -40.19 -17.92 44.08
C ARG A 68 -39.38 -18.52 42.97
N PHE A 69 -38.07 -18.30 42.95
CA PHE A 69 -37.22 -18.57 41.81
C PHE A 69 -36.01 -19.45 42.11
N TYR A 70 -35.73 -19.79 43.39
CA TYR A 70 -34.51 -20.49 43.75
C TYR A 70 -34.57 -21.98 43.42
N ASN A 71 -33.60 -22.40 42.59
CA ASN A 71 -33.24 -23.79 42.40
C ASN A 71 -31.73 -23.92 42.56
N LYS A 72 -31.26 -24.72 43.49
CA LYS A 72 -29.86 -24.85 43.88
C LYS A 72 -28.94 -25.13 42.67
N HIS A 73 -29.30 -26.08 41.82
CA HIS A 73 -28.48 -26.48 40.67
C HIS A 73 -28.46 -25.40 39.57
N LEU A 74 -29.63 -24.80 39.28
CA LEU A 74 -29.75 -23.75 38.28
C LEU A 74 -29.02 -22.48 38.73
N PHE A 75 -29.13 -22.10 39.99
CA PHE A 75 -28.48 -20.93 40.56
C PHE A 75 -26.95 -21.06 40.54
N MET A 76 -26.45 -22.24 40.98
CA MET A 76 -25.01 -22.54 40.87
C MET A 76 -24.52 -22.50 39.42
N PHE A 77 -25.28 -23.04 38.50
CA PHE A 77 -24.96 -23.01 37.07
C PHE A 77 -24.91 -21.56 36.55
N GLN A 78 -25.85 -20.70 36.93
CA GLN A 78 -25.84 -19.27 36.59
C GLN A 78 -24.59 -18.54 37.10
N LEU A 79 -24.19 -18.78 38.36
CA LEU A 79 -22.96 -18.21 38.92
C LEU A 79 -21.71 -18.64 38.20
N ILE A 80 -21.59 -19.94 37.86
CA ILE A 80 -20.44 -20.48 37.13
C ILE A 80 -20.35 -19.88 35.72
N ILE A 81 -21.46 -19.86 34.97
CA ILE A 81 -21.51 -19.25 33.65
C ILE A 81 -21.12 -17.77 33.68
N PHE A 82 -21.63 -17.04 34.68
CA PHE A 82 -21.28 -15.64 34.88
C PHE A 82 -19.76 -15.47 35.03
N LEU A 83 -19.13 -16.26 35.89
CA LEU A 83 -17.68 -16.20 36.12
C LEU A 83 -16.88 -16.51 34.85
N LEU A 84 -17.37 -17.47 34.06
CA LEU A 84 -16.73 -17.79 32.76
C LEU A 84 -16.87 -16.64 31.74
N LEU A 85 -18.05 -16.07 31.62
CA LEU A 85 -18.29 -14.91 30.74
C LEU A 85 -17.50 -13.69 31.20
N TYR A 86 -17.44 -13.45 32.50
CA TYR A 86 -16.67 -12.36 33.08
C TYR A 86 -15.16 -12.52 32.81
N ASN A 87 -14.62 -13.74 32.96
CA ASN A 87 -13.25 -14.02 32.58
C ASN A 87 -13.01 -13.82 31.07
N GLY A 88 -14.00 -14.12 30.24
CA GLY A 88 -13.99 -13.80 28.80
C GLY A 88 -13.90 -12.28 28.53
N ILE A 89 -14.64 -11.45 29.29
CA ILE A 89 -14.55 -9.99 29.22
C ILE A 89 -13.11 -9.53 29.57
N LEU A 90 -12.59 -10.01 30.70
CA LEU A 90 -11.24 -9.66 31.15
C LEU A 90 -10.17 -10.08 30.11
N TYR A 91 -10.32 -11.26 29.49
CA TYR A 91 -9.45 -11.69 28.40
C TYR A 91 -9.54 -10.77 27.19
N CYS A 92 -10.74 -10.32 26.80
CA CYS A 92 -10.91 -9.38 25.69
C CYS A 92 -10.23 -8.03 25.99
N ILE A 93 -10.39 -7.48 27.20
CA ILE A 93 -9.75 -6.23 27.62
C ILE A 93 -8.23 -6.39 27.65
N PHE A 94 -7.74 -7.46 28.27
CA PHE A 94 -6.31 -7.73 28.33
C PHE A 94 -5.70 -7.88 26.93
N SER A 95 -6.36 -8.67 26.06
CA SER A 95 -5.89 -8.87 24.69
C SER A 95 -5.92 -7.56 23.89
N TYR A 96 -6.97 -6.76 24.06
CA TYR A 96 -7.07 -5.44 23.44
C TYR A 96 -5.92 -4.53 23.87
N VAL A 97 -5.72 -4.34 25.18
CA VAL A 97 -4.64 -3.50 25.72
C VAL A 97 -3.26 -4.04 25.32
N ASN A 98 -3.07 -5.36 25.35
CA ASN A 98 -1.82 -6.00 24.96
C ASN A 98 -1.49 -5.78 23.48
N MET A 99 -2.49 -5.91 22.60
CA MET A 99 -2.32 -5.64 21.17
C MET A 99 -1.97 -4.18 20.88
N MET A 100 -2.53 -3.25 21.64
CA MET A 100 -2.29 -1.81 21.50
C MET A 100 -0.99 -1.34 22.15
N SER A 101 -0.53 -2.03 23.21
CA SER A 101 0.62 -1.60 24.02
C SER A 101 1.92 -2.31 23.64
N ILE A 102 1.87 -3.50 23.08
CA ILE A 102 3.05 -4.34 22.84
C ILE A 102 3.17 -4.64 21.35
N VAL A 103 4.12 -4.01 20.68
CA VAL A 103 4.36 -4.20 19.25
C VAL A 103 5.20 -5.46 18.98
N ARG A 104 6.20 -5.75 19.82
CA ARG A 104 7.10 -6.91 19.62
C ARG A 104 6.39 -8.24 19.90
N ARG A 105 6.36 -9.14 18.92
CA ARG A 105 5.64 -10.42 18.97
C ARG A 105 6.08 -11.34 20.12
N HIS A 106 7.37 -11.35 20.45
CA HIS A 106 7.90 -12.18 21.55
C HIS A 106 7.36 -11.72 22.91
N GLN A 107 7.45 -10.43 23.23
CA GLN A 107 6.91 -9.87 24.46
C GLN A 107 5.39 -10.07 24.58
N ARG A 108 4.67 -9.97 23.45
CA ARG A 108 3.24 -10.24 23.42
C ARG A 108 2.89 -11.66 23.84
N LYS A 109 3.66 -12.66 23.41
CA LYS A 109 3.46 -14.06 23.80
C LYS A 109 3.69 -14.26 25.29
N GLU A 110 4.71 -13.66 25.88
CA GLU A 110 5.00 -13.74 27.31
C GLU A 110 3.86 -13.20 28.17
N PHE A 111 3.31 -12.03 27.80
CA PHE A 111 2.15 -11.45 28.50
C PHE A 111 0.88 -12.30 28.35
N ILE A 112 0.64 -12.90 27.20
CA ILE A 112 -0.48 -13.83 27.00
C ILE A 112 -0.31 -15.07 27.89
N LEU A 113 0.90 -15.63 27.94
CA LEU A 113 1.20 -16.80 28.80
C LEU A 113 0.96 -16.45 30.27
N MET A 114 1.45 -15.28 30.73
CA MET A 114 1.21 -14.81 32.08
C MET A 114 -0.30 -14.69 32.39
N TYR A 115 -1.10 -14.13 31.48
CA TYR A 115 -2.54 -14.04 31.65
C TYR A 115 -3.19 -15.43 31.73
N VAL A 116 -2.79 -16.37 30.89
CA VAL A 116 -3.34 -17.74 30.92
C VAL A 116 -3.06 -18.42 32.26
N VAL A 117 -1.82 -18.29 32.77
CA VAL A 117 -1.45 -18.84 34.07
C VAL A 117 -2.31 -18.25 35.19
N LEU A 118 -2.48 -16.93 35.21
CA LEU A 118 -3.31 -16.24 36.23
C LEU A 118 -4.80 -16.63 36.12
N SER A 119 -5.31 -16.79 34.91
CA SER A 119 -6.67 -17.27 34.67
C SER A 119 -6.89 -18.70 35.19
N LEU A 120 -5.90 -19.59 34.99
CA LEU A 120 -5.96 -20.95 35.53
C LEU A 120 -5.92 -20.94 37.07
N MET A 121 -5.06 -20.13 37.69
CA MET A 121 -5.01 -19.95 39.15
C MET A 121 -6.34 -19.42 39.69
N TYR A 122 -6.95 -18.47 39.00
CA TYR A 122 -8.27 -17.94 39.34
C TYR A 122 -9.36 -19.01 39.28
N ILE A 123 -9.41 -19.81 38.21
CA ILE A 123 -10.37 -20.92 38.06
C ILE A 123 -10.19 -21.93 39.19
N MET A 124 -8.94 -22.28 39.54
CA MET A 124 -8.64 -23.15 40.68
C MET A 124 -9.14 -22.56 41.99
N ALA A 125 -8.90 -21.27 42.25
CA ALA A 125 -9.36 -20.61 43.46
C ALA A 125 -10.91 -20.62 43.57
N VAL A 126 -11.60 -20.38 42.44
CA VAL A 126 -13.07 -20.51 42.38
C VAL A 126 -13.54 -21.92 42.69
N ALA A 127 -12.88 -22.96 42.15
CA ALA A 127 -13.20 -24.35 42.36
C ALA A 127 -13.02 -24.75 43.87
N ILE A 128 -11.93 -24.31 44.50
CA ILE A 128 -11.63 -24.52 45.90
C ILE A 128 -12.73 -23.83 46.78
N GLU A 129 -13.13 -22.61 46.44
CA GLU A 129 -14.15 -21.89 47.21
C GLU A 129 -15.53 -22.56 47.07
N ILE A 130 -15.88 -23.05 45.89
CA ILE A 130 -17.09 -23.84 45.67
C ILE A 130 -17.10 -25.10 46.55
N ALA A 131 -15.94 -25.79 46.64
CA ALA A 131 -15.81 -27.01 47.42
C ALA A 131 -15.79 -26.77 48.94
N SER A 132 -15.25 -25.65 49.43
CA SER A 132 -15.02 -25.35 50.84
C SER A 132 -16.15 -24.56 51.49
N ARG A 133 -16.60 -23.45 50.87
CA ARG A 133 -17.52 -22.50 51.52
C ARG A 133 -18.74 -22.20 50.70
N GLY A 134 -18.72 -22.48 49.39
CA GLY A 134 -19.74 -22.08 48.43
C GLY A 134 -19.62 -20.61 48.01
N LEU A 135 -20.22 -20.29 46.88
CA LEU A 135 -20.21 -18.93 46.33
C LEU A 135 -21.27 -18.00 46.90
N TYR A 136 -22.22 -18.53 47.65
CA TYR A 136 -23.33 -17.80 48.24
C TYR A 136 -23.79 -18.45 49.58
N LYS A 137 -24.51 -17.68 50.36
CA LYS A 137 -25.17 -18.16 51.61
C LYS A 137 -26.65 -17.99 51.48
N LEU A 138 -27.42 -18.98 51.94
CA LEU A 138 -28.84 -18.93 51.98
C LEU A 138 -29.26 -18.34 53.33
N GLU A 139 -29.98 -17.24 53.33
CA GLU A 139 -30.60 -16.56 54.47
C GLU A 139 -32.13 -16.70 54.40
N LEU A 140 -32.86 -16.48 55.49
CA LEU A 140 -34.31 -16.75 55.60
C LEU A 140 -35.14 -16.16 54.44
N ASN A 141 -34.80 -14.99 53.92
CA ASN A 141 -35.58 -14.30 52.88
C ASN A 141 -34.76 -13.80 51.70
N ARG A 142 -33.44 -14.17 51.62
CA ARG A 142 -32.55 -13.76 50.51
C ARG A 142 -31.36 -14.68 50.38
N ILE A 143 -30.66 -14.55 49.28
CA ILE A 143 -29.39 -15.21 49.08
C ILE A 143 -28.27 -14.16 49.15
N ASP A 144 -27.30 -14.34 50.06
CA ASP A 144 -26.14 -13.48 50.17
C ASP A 144 -25.10 -13.93 49.11
N ILE A 145 -24.85 -13.03 48.14
CA ILE A 145 -23.88 -13.21 47.02
C ILE A 145 -22.60 -12.42 47.24
N SER A 146 -22.28 -11.98 48.46
CA SER A 146 -21.12 -11.16 48.77
C SER A 146 -19.80 -11.87 48.44
N HIS A 147 -19.70 -13.18 48.68
CA HIS A 147 -18.55 -13.97 48.32
C HIS A 147 -18.34 -14.02 46.83
N PHE A 148 -19.37 -14.27 46.03
CA PHE A 148 -19.36 -14.24 44.61
C PHE A 148 -18.90 -12.89 44.06
N THR A 149 -19.41 -11.79 44.58
CA THR A 149 -19.05 -10.42 44.20
C THR A 149 -17.57 -10.13 44.45
N ARG A 150 -17.03 -10.53 45.61
CA ARG A 150 -15.61 -10.36 45.92
C ARG A 150 -14.72 -11.10 44.94
N PHE A 151 -15.09 -12.30 44.51
CA PHE A 151 -14.30 -13.11 43.59
C PHE A 151 -14.13 -12.42 42.23
N TYR A 152 -15.21 -11.98 41.60
CA TYR A 152 -15.09 -11.35 40.31
C TYR A 152 -14.44 -9.96 40.36
N CYS A 153 -14.66 -9.18 41.44
CA CYS A 153 -13.96 -7.92 41.64
C CYS A 153 -12.44 -8.12 41.77
N CYS A 154 -12.00 -9.11 42.54
CA CYS A 154 -10.57 -9.43 42.65
C CYS A 154 -9.96 -9.77 41.29
N ALA A 155 -10.62 -10.58 40.47
CA ALA A 155 -10.14 -10.89 39.12
C ALA A 155 -10.02 -9.65 38.24
N GLY A 156 -11.01 -8.75 38.29
CA GLY A 156 -10.98 -7.46 37.57
C GLY A 156 -9.85 -6.54 38.03
N ILE A 157 -9.56 -6.48 39.33
CA ILE A 157 -8.42 -5.72 39.87
C ILE A 157 -7.09 -6.27 39.38
N ILE A 158 -6.91 -7.59 39.44
CA ILE A 158 -5.68 -8.24 38.93
C ILE A 158 -5.49 -7.92 37.44
N CYS A 159 -6.54 -8.05 36.64
CA CYS A 159 -6.48 -7.72 35.22
C CYS A 159 -6.12 -6.23 34.99
N ALA A 160 -6.72 -5.30 35.74
CA ALA A 160 -6.42 -3.88 35.66
C ALA A 160 -4.94 -3.59 35.97
N VAL A 161 -4.38 -4.18 37.03
CA VAL A 161 -2.96 -4.04 37.42
C VAL A 161 -2.04 -4.57 36.31
N ILE A 162 -2.34 -5.72 35.72
CA ILE A 162 -1.56 -6.31 34.65
C ILE A 162 -1.59 -5.41 33.41
N CYS A 163 -2.76 -4.92 32.99
CA CYS A 163 -2.92 -4.01 31.87
C CYS A 163 -2.15 -2.70 32.07
N PHE A 164 -2.19 -2.14 33.28
CA PHE A 164 -1.48 -0.93 33.63
C PHE A 164 0.04 -1.13 33.61
N ASN A 165 0.52 -2.21 34.20
CA ASN A 165 1.95 -2.56 34.18
C ASN A 165 2.47 -2.79 32.75
N ALA A 166 1.72 -3.54 31.91
CA ALA A 166 2.07 -3.72 30.50
C ALA A 166 2.20 -2.38 29.77
N SER A 167 1.29 -1.45 30.05
CA SER A 167 1.29 -0.13 29.42
C SER A 167 2.43 0.76 29.93
N ILE A 168 2.78 0.73 31.21
CA ILE A 168 3.91 1.48 31.77
C ILE A 168 5.24 0.97 31.19
N THR A 169 5.43 -0.34 31.20
CA THR A 169 6.68 -0.97 30.68
C THR A 169 6.91 -0.60 29.22
N ASN A 170 5.84 -0.49 28.43
CA ASN A 170 5.93 -0.17 27.01
C ASN A 170 5.62 1.32 26.69
N ARG A 171 5.64 2.21 27.68
CA ARG A 171 5.26 3.63 27.53
C ARG A 171 5.91 4.35 26.35
N LYS A 172 7.19 4.05 26.07
CA LYS A 172 7.92 4.65 24.94
C LYS A 172 7.42 4.19 23.57
N ASN A 173 6.76 3.05 23.52
CA ASN A 173 6.30 2.39 22.31
C ASN A 173 4.77 2.49 22.08
N ILE A 174 4.06 3.22 22.94
CA ILE A 174 2.62 3.44 22.88
C ILE A 174 2.35 4.86 22.41
N SER A 175 1.36 5.08 21.56
CA SER A 175 0.94 6.43 21.17
C SER A 175 0.43 7.23 22.39
N ARG A 176 0.55 8.56 22.34
CA ARG A 176 0.08 9.44 23.44
C ARG A 176 -1.41 9.27 23.72
N VAL A 177 -2.21 9.09 22.65
CA VAL A 177 -3.66 8.93 22.77
C VAL A 177 -4.00 7.66 23.54
N ILE A 178 -3.40 6.52 23.19
CA ILE A 178 -3.58 5.25 23.92
C ILE A 178 -3.10 5.37 25.35
N TRP A 179 -1.95 6.00 25.57
CA TRP A 179 -1.41 6.21 26.90
C TRP A 179 -2.37 7.00 27.81
N HIS A 180 -2.92 8.12 27.32
CA HIS A 180 -3.90 8.90 28.10
C HIS A 180 -5.18 8.12 28.39
N ALA A 181 -5.68 7.34 27.41
CA ALA A 181 -6.86 6.49 27.61
C ALA A 181 -6.61 5.44 28.71
N VAL A 182 -5.48 4.75 28.69
CA VAL A 182 -5.12 3.76 29.71
C VAL A 182 -4.93 4.41 31.08
N CYS A 183 -4.24 5.58 31.15
CA CYS A 183 -4.05 6.32 32.39
C CYS A 183 -5.35 6.83 33.04
N LEU A 184 -6.39 7.06 32.24
CA LEU A 184 -7.70 7.47 32.75
C LEU A 184 -8.57 6.26 33.12
N LEU A 185 -8.74 5.32 32.21
CA LEU A 185 -9.72 4.25 32.34
C LEU A 185 -9.33 3.16 33.35
N VAL A 186 -8.05 2.78 33.37
CA VAL A 186 -7.60 1.69 34.26
C VAL A 186 -7.67 2.07 35.74
N PRO A 187 -7.17 3.25 36.19
CA PRO A 187 -7.35 3.67 37.56
C PRO A 187 -8.79 3.87 37.97
N VAL A 188 -9.64 4.44 37.11
CA VAL A 188 -11.07 4.63 37.41
C VAL A 188 -11.76 3.27 37.63
N ASN A 189 -11.52 2.31 36.73
CA ASN A 189 -12.07 0.98 36.88
C ASN A 189 -11.54 0.26 38.13
N PHE A 190 -10.25 0.39 38.44
CA PHE A 190 -9.67 -0.12 39.69
C PHE A 190 -10.36 0.46 40.94
N LEU A 191 -10.55 1.77 40.99
CA LEU A 191 -11.22 2.44 42.10
C LEU A 191 -12.68 1.97 42.28
N ILE A 192 -13.42 1.79 41.18
CA ILE A 192 -14.81 1.26 41.22
C ILE A 192 -14.81 -0.15 41.79
N LEU A 193 -13.91 -1.04 41.33
CA LEU A 193 -13.85 -2.43 41.81
C LEU A 193 -13.43 -2.52 43.27
N VAL A 194 -12.44 -1.72 43.70
CA VAL A 194 -12.06 -1.63 45.14
C VAL A 194 -13.19 -1.10 46.00
N GLY A 195 -13.82 -0.03 45.55
CA GLY A 195 -15.01 0.53 46.24
C GLY A 195 -16.12 -0.51 46.43
N GLN A 196 -16.37 -1.32 45.39
CA GLN A 196 -17.37 -2.38 45.46
C GLN A 196 -17.00 -3.51 46.42
N ILE A 197 -15.73 -3.91 46.47
CA ILE A 197 -15.30 -4.91 47.49
C ILE A 197 -15.52 -4.41 48.92
N VAL A 198 -15.20 -3.14 49.17
CA VAL A 198 -15.33 -2.52 50.48
C VAL A 198 -16.81 -2.37 50.89
N THR A 199 -17.65 -2.06 49.91
CA THR A 199 -19.09 -1.74 50.18
C THR A 199 -20.02 -2.93 49.99
N VAL A 200 -19.55 -4.06 49.45
CA VAL A 200 -20.40 -5.21 49.08
C VAL A 200 -21.29 -5.75 50.19
N SER A 201 -20.87 -5.64 51.44
CA SER A 201 -21.66 -6.05 52.63
C SER A 201 -22.69 -5.01 53.08
N ARG A 202 -22.59 -3.78 52.54
CA ARG A 202 -23.45 -2.64 52.91
C ARG A 202 -24.17 -2.03 51.69
N ALA A 203 -23.69 -2.30 50.49
CA ALA A 203 -24.23 -1.73 49.28
C ALA A 203 -25.33 -2.61 48.70
N HIS A 204 -26.42 -1.96 48.35
CA HIS A 204 -27.54 -2.57 47.66
C HIS A 204 -27.40 -2.57 46.15
N THR A 205 -26.27 -2.09 45.64
CA THR A 205 -26.00 -1.94 44.23
C THR A 205 -24.82 -2.82 43.86
N ILE A 206 -24.99 -3.64 42.85
CA ILE A 206 -23.94 -4.52 42.32
C ILE A 206 -23.61 -4.07 40.90
N PHE A 207 -22.36 -3.73 40.68
CA PHE A 207 -21.84 -3.37 39.35
C PHE A 207 -20.91 -4.47 38.88
N SER A 208 -21.30 -5.20 37.87
CA SER A 208 -20.51 -6.31 37.35
C SER A 208 -19.86 -5.98 35.99
N ALA A 209 -20.31 -6.64 34.95
CA ALA A 209 -19.85 -6.42 33.58
C ALA A 209 -20.14 -5.02 33.04
N THR A 210 -21.12 -4.30 33.64
CA THR A 210 -21.48 -2.92 33.29
C THR A 210 -20.31 -1.95 33.39
N THR A 211 -19.37 -2.17 34.32
CA THR A 211 -18.17 -1.31 34.48
C THR A 211 -17.25 -1.33 33.27
N TYR A 212 -17.32 -2.37 32.43
CA TYR A 212 -16.47 -2.50 31.26
C TYR A 212 -17.09 -1.94 29.97
N VAL A 213 -18.41 -1.68 29.94
CA VAL A 213 -19.09 -1.11 28.77
C VAL A 213 -18.48 0.23 28.36
N PRO A 214 -18.22 1.19 29.28
CA PRO A 214 -17.53 2.43 28.94
C PRO A 214 -16.13 2.22 28.37
N VAL A 215 -15.38 1.21 28.88
CA VAL A 215 -14.04 0.89 28.39
C VAL A 215 -14.09 0.45 26.91
N PHE A 216 -15.03 -0.45 26.57
CA PHE A 216 -15.25 -0.86 25.21
C PHE A 216 -15.80 0.27 24.33
N ALA A 217 -16.69 1.11 24.85
CA ALA A 217 -17.24 2.26 24.12
C ALA A 217 -16.13 3.25 23.74
N ILE A 218 -15.28 3.60 24.70
CA ILE A 218 -14.14 4.50 24.43
C ILE A 218 -13.15 3.86 23.47
N GLY A 219 -12.80 2.58 23.66
CA GLY A 219 -11.95 1.84 22.75
C GLY A 219 -12.52 1.84 21.32
N TYR A 220 -13.81 1.59 21.17
CA TYR A 220 -14.48 1.64 19.87
C TYR A 220 -14.46 3.04 19.25
N LEU A 221 -14.88 4.06 20.01
CA LEU A 221 -14.94 5.44 19.50
C LEU A 221 -13.58 6.00 19.13
N MET A 222 -12.53 5.67 19.88
CA MET A 222 -11.20 6.21 19.64
C MET A 222 -10.47 5.52 18.45
N PHE A 223 -10.68 4.23 18.26
CA PHE A 223 -9.83 3.44 17.36
C PHE A 223 -10.57 2.79 16.18
N HIS A 224 -11.88 2.62 16.25
CA HIS A 224 -12.64 1.92 15.22
C HIS A 224 -13.65 2.79 14.47
N ASN A 225 -14.00 3.94 15.01
CA ASN A 225 -15.01 4.83 14.42
C ASN A 225 -14.42 6.15 13.89
N VAL A 226 -13.13 6.21 13.44
CA VAL A 226 -12.51 7.43 12.88
C VAL A 226 -11.67 8.16 13.95
N PRO A 227 -10.77 8.96 13.58
CA PRO A 227 -9.92 9.13 12.39
C PRO A 227 -8.48 8.65 12.64
N TYR A 228 -8.27 7.71 13.57
CA TYR A 228 -6.93 7.33 14.01
C TYR A 228 -6.52 5.94 13.52
N ASP A 229 -5.23 5.77 13.24
CA ASP A 229 -4.61 4.46 13.04
C ASP A 229 -4.49 3.75 14.38
N GLU A 230 -4.95 2.50 14.44
CA GLU A 230 -5.10 1.72 15.68
C GLU A 230 -3.78 1.47 16.41
N VAL A 231 -2.66 1.51 15.71
CA VAL A 231 -1.35 1.12 16.24
C VAL A 231 -0.47 2.34 16.52
N THR A 232 -0.39 3.28 15.58
CA THR A 232 0.48 4.45 15.73
C THR A 232 -0.20 5.59 16.48
N GLY A 233 -1.55 5.62 16.51
CA GLY A 233 -2.34 6.72 17.05
C GLY A 233 -2.34 7.97 16.18
N CYS A 234 -1.72 7.92 14.99
CA CYS A 234 -1.80 8.99 14.00
C CYS A 234 -3.23 9.11 13.47
N GLN A 235 -3.57 10.29 12.97
CA GLN A 235 -4.80 10.46 12.22
C GLN A 235 -4.78 9.63 10.93
N SER A 236 -5.94 9.13 10.52
CA SER A 236 -6.07 8.29 9.33
C SER A 236 -6.12 9.14 8.05
N VAL A 237 -5.95 8.48 6.89
CA VAL A 237 -6.11 9.11 5.59
C VAL A 237 -7.51 9.73 5.38
N HIS A 238 -8.56 9.17 5.99
CA HIS A 238 -9.91 9.75 5.93
C HIS A 238 -10.01 11.09 6.64
N ALA A 239 -9.27 11.25 7.76
CA ALA A 239 -9.19 12.53 8.44
C ALA A 239 -8.42 13.56 7.62
N LEU A 240 -7.33 13.13 6.95
CA LEU A 240 -6.60 13.95 5.98
C LEU A 240 -7.52 14.44 4.86
N ASP A 241 -8.29 13.53 4.25
CA ASP A 241 -9.23 13.85 3.20
C ASP A 241 -10.28 14.87 3.66
N GLY A 242 -10.81 14.70 4.87
CA GLY A 242 -11.71 15.65 5.49
C GLY A 242 -11.08 17.04 5.72
N PHE A 243 -9.81 17.07 6.17
CA PHE A 243 -9.08 18.31 6.34
C PHE A 243 -8.84 19.03 5.00
N VAL A 244 -8.36 18.31 3.99
CA VAL A 244 -8.10 18.84 2.65
C VAL A 244 -9.40 19.36 2.03
N ALA A 245 -10.48 18.57 1.99
CA ALA A 245 -11.78 18.97 1.45
C ALA A 245 -12.35 20.24 2.09
N LYS A 246 -12.13 20.42 3.40
CA LYS A 246 -12.61 21.59 4.14
C LYS A 246 -11.79 22.85 3.88
N ASN A 247 -10.49 22.73 3.66
CA ASN A 247 -9.56 23.86 3.73
C ASN A 247 -8.99 24.28 2.36
N THR A 248 -8.93 23.40 1.35
CA THR A 248 -8.44 23.73 0.01
C THR A 248 -9.28 24.86 -0.60
N GLY A 249 -8.61 25.87 -1.11
CA GLY A 249 -9.24 27.08 -1.65
C GLY A 249 -9.80 28.06 -0.60
N ARG A 250 -9.77 27.73 0.70
CA ARG A 250 -10.28 28.59 1.78
C ARG A 250 -9.19 29.23 2.63
N LYS A 251 -8.11 28.48 2.89
CA LYS A 251 -6.95 28.97 3.63
C LYS A 251 -5.67 28.39 3.05
N LYS A 252 -4.56 29.08 3.26
CA LYS A 252 -3.23 28.60 2.93
C LYS A 252 -2.78 27.57 3.95
N TYR A 253 -2.21 26.45 3.50
CA TYR A 253 -1.56 25.44 4.33
C TYR A 253 -0.63 24.61 3.46
N TYR A 254 0.26 23.86 4.10
CA TYR A 254 1.28 23.07 3.43
C TYR A 254 1.14 21.58 3.81
N ILE A 255 1.57 20.73 2.90
CA ILE A 255 1.69 19.28 3.15
C ILE A 255 3.14 18.87 2.95
N SER A 256 3.66 18.07 3.88
CA SER A 256 4.90 17.33 3.75
C SER A 256 4.60 15.84 3.73
N TYR A 257 4.86 15.20 2.59
CA TYR A 257 4.55 13.80 2.31
C TYR A 257 5.82 12.97 2.42
N LEU A 258 5.84 12.02 3.35
CA LEU A 258 6.97 11.15 3.63
C LEU A 258 6.69 9.76 3.09
N THR A 259 7.58 9.23 2.27
CA THR A 259 7.59 7.83 1.84
C THR A 259 8.88 7.17 2.33
N ILE A 260 8.77 6.02 3.00
CA ILE A 260 9.88 5.22 3.51
C ILE A 260 10.15 4.07 2.54
N PHE A 261 11.42 3.83 2.22
CA PHE A 261 11.87 2.72 1.37
C PHE A 261 12.85 1.86 2.15
N ILE A 262 12.62 0.54 2.13
CA ILE A 262 13.54 -0.44 2.73
C ILE A 262 14.27 -1.13 1.58
N PRO A 263 15.59 -0.97 1.45
CA PRO A 263 16.36 -1.63 0.41
C PRO A 263 16.55 -3.13 0.72
N GLY A 264 16.52 -3.97 -0.32
CA GLY A 264 16.94 -5.37 -0.27
C GLY A 264 15.87 -6.38 0.14
N PRO A 265 16.23 -7.69 0.16
CA PRO A 265 15.32 -8.79 0.46
C PRO A 265 14.83 -8.80 1.93
N GLU A 266 15.43 -8.02 2.81
CA GLU A 266 15.01 -7.85 4.21
C GLU A 266 13.63 -7.19 4.35
N ALA A 267 13.15 -6.51 3.31
CA ALA A 267 11.81 -5.93 3.28
C ALA A 267 10.69 -6.99 3.43
N VAL A 268 10.96 -8.24 3.05
CA VAL A 268 9.98 -9.34 3.02
C VAL A 268 10.02 -10.18 4.32
N SER A 269 11.15 -10.22 5.02
CA SER A 269 11.36 -11.12 6.18
C SER A 269 11.05 -10.48 7.54
N ASN A 270 10.91 -9.16 7.60
CA ASN A 270 10.65 -8.44 8.85
C ASN A 270 9.16 -8.42 9.21
N ASP A 271 8.86 -8.79 10.44
CA ASP A 271 7.58 -8.87 11.14
C ASP A 271 6.73 -7.56 11.11
N GLY A 272 7.07 -6.53 10.36
CA GLY A 272 6.36 -5.23 10.35
C GLY A 272 6.35 -4.49 11.71
N SER A 273 6.78 -5.17 12.79
CA SER A 273 6.72 -4.63 14.15
C SER A 273 7.72 -3.50 14.37
N GLU A 274 8.89 -3.57 13.76
CA GLU A 274 9.91 -2.54 13.90
C GLU A 274 9.54 -1.26 13.14
N LEU A 275 9.00 -1.38 11.93
CA LEU A 275 8.45 -0.24 11.18
C LEU A 275 7.33 0.46 11.94
N THR A 276 6.49 -0.31 12.60
CA THR A 276 5.43 0.23 13.45
C THR A 276 6.00 1.00 14.64
N LEU A 277 7.05 0.48 15.29
CA LEU A 277 7.74 1.19 16.38
C LEU A 277 8.41 2.49 15.89
N LYS A 278 9.05 2.48 14.72
CA LYS A 278 9.61 3.69 14.09
C LYS A 278 8.48 4.68 13.77
N GLY A 279 7.36 4.24 13.21
CA GLY A 279 6.18 5.08 12.98
C GLY A 279 5.68 5.76 14.24
N ILE A 280 5.57 5.05 15.37
CA ILE A 280 5.19 5.61 16.66
C ILE A 280 6.22 6.64 17.16
N ALA A 281 7.52 6.37 17.00
CA ALA A 281 8.59 7.29 17.39
C ALA A 281 8.53 8.57 16.57
N ILE A 282 8.34 8.47 15.25
CA ILE A 282 8.17 9.60 14.34
C ILE A 282 6.94 10.44 14.76
N CYS A 283 5.79 9.81 14.98
CA CYS A 283 4.57 10.49 15.40
C CYS A 283 4.80 11.33 16.65
N ARG A 284 5.42 10.75 17.68
CA ARG A 284 5.72 11.46 18.94
C ARG A 284 6.67 12.63 18.76
N ALA A 285 7.72 12.44 17.95
CA ALA A 285 8.69 13.48 17.67
C ALA A 285 8.04 14.64 16.89
N VAL A 286 7.22 14.35 15.88
CA VAL A 286 6.50 15.37 15.10
C VAL A 286 5.51 16.15 15.97
N GLU A 287 4.71 15.46 16.79
CA GLU A 287 3.78 16.11 17.73
C GLU A 287 4.46 17.05 18.73
N SER A 288 5.76 16.83 19.02
CA SER A 288 6.53 17.68 19.95
C SER A 288 7.02 18.99 19.34
N ILE A 289 7.00 19.12 17.98
CA ILE A 289 7.50 20.32 17.29
C ILE A 289 6.54 21.50 17.49
N SER A 290 5.28 21.31 17.11
CA SER A 290 4.28 22.39 17.13
C SER A 290 2.85 21.83 17.06
N PRO A 291 1.88 22.45 17.75
CA PRO A 291 0.46 22.11 17.61
C PRO A 291 -0.11 22.45 16.24
N LYS A 292 0.64 23.20 15.40
CA LYS A 292 0.25 23.51 14.00
C LYS A 292 0.57 22.37 13.02
N ILE A 293 1.28 21.33 13.46
CA ILE A 293 1.64 20.18 12.62
C ILE A 293 0.75 19.01 13.01
N HIS A 294 0.00 18.51 12.02
CA HIS A 294 -0.87 17.35 12.19
C HIS A 294 -0.36 16.19 11.34
N MET A 295 -0.09 15.06 11.97
CA MET A 295 0.44 13.89 11.28
C MET A 295 -0.67 12.87 10.97
N TYR A 296 -0.65 12.36 9.75
CA TYR A 296 -1.59 11.38 9.21
C TYR A 296 -0.82 10.17 8.69
N LYS A 297 -1.35 8.97 8.90
CA LYS A 297 -0.82 7.74 8.32
C LYS A 297 -1.64 7.36 7.08
N ALA A 298 -1.00 7.36 5.93
CA ALA A 298 -1.63 6.93 4.68
C ALA A 298 -1.47 5.43 4.45
N THR A 299 -0.27 4.87 4.68
CA THR A 299 0.05 3.43 4.66
C THR A 299 1.13 3.15 5.70
N ASP A 300 1.58 1.88 5.83
CA ASP A 300 2.66 1.53 6.76
C ASP A 300 4.00 2.21 6.43
N TYR A 301 4.19 2.60 5.17
CA TYR A 301 5.40 3.25 4.67
C TYR A 301 5.21 4.72 4.29
N ARG A 302 3.99 5.29 4.51
CA ARG A 302 3.65 6.64 4.05
C ARG A 302 2.97 7.44 5.13
N TYR A 303 3.56 8.57 5.47
CA TYR A 303 3.07 9.52 6.44
C TYR A 303 2.90 10.90 5.80
N VAL A 304 1.88 11.63 6.22
CA VAL A 304 1.56 12.96 5.71
C VAL A 304 1.50 13.92 6.86
N ASN A 305 2.32 14.96 6.83
CA ASN A 305 2.30 16.04 7.81
C ASN A 305 1.59 17.23 7.18
N VAL A 306 0.49 17.64 7.75
CA VAL A 306 -0.15 18.91 7.40
C VAL A 306 0.40 19.99 8.30
N ILE A 307 0.92 21.04 7.70
CA ILE A 307 1.49 22.20 8.38
C ILE A 307 0.50 23.36 8.22
N ASP A 308 -0.26 23.63 9.28
CA ASP A 308 -1.33 24.61 9.30
C ASP A 308 -0.76 26.02 9.60
N THR A 309 -0.16 26.64 8.59
CA THR A 309 0.39 28.00 8.65
C THR A 309 0.19 28.69 7.32
N ASP A 310 0.06 30.01 7.33
CA ASP A 310 0.03 30.90 6.16
C ASP A 310 1.41 31.55 5.89
N LYS A 311 2.39 31.38 6.81
CA LYS A 311 3.71 31.95 6.74
C LYS A 311 4.71 30.98 6.15
N GLU A 312 5.32 31.37 5.05
CA GLU A 312 6.32 30.56 4.34
C GLU A 312 7.59 30.30 5.19
N GLU A 313 8.04 31.28 5.95
CA GLU A 313 9.19 31.13 6.84
C GLU A 313 8.94 30.06 7.93
N GLU A 314 7.76 30.04 8.55
CA GLU A 314 7.38 28.99 9.51
C GLU A 314 7.34 27.62 8.83
N TYR A 315 6.79 27.54 7.61
CA TYR A 315 6.74 26.31 6.84
C TYR A 315 8.15 25.76 6.57
N ILE A 316 9.07 26.60 6.07
CA ILE A 316 10.46 26.18 5.79
C ILE A 316 11.14 25.67 7.07
N ASN A 317 10.98 26.39 8.19
CA ASN A 317 11.55 25.99 9.48
C ASN A 317 10.97 24.64 9.94
N TYR A 318 9.66 24.43 9.83
CA TYR A 318 9.06 23.13 10.18
C TYR A 318 9.53 21.99 9.27
N CYS A 319 9.73 22.23 7.98
CA CYS A 319 10.30 21.22 7.07
C CYS A 319 11.72 20.81 7.47
N GLN A 320 12.55 21.77 7.90
CA GLN A 320 13.91 21.47 8.40
C GLN A 320 13.87 20.64 9.69
N GLN A 321 12.97 20.96 10.62
CA GLN A 321 12.79 20.20 11.85
C GLN A 321 12.26 18.78 11.57
N LEU A 322 11.30 18.62 10.67
CA LEU A 322 10.80 17.32 10.24
C LEU A 322 11.92 16.47 9.64
N ARG A 323 12.73 17.07 8.74
CA ARG A 323 13.89 16.38 8.16
C ARG A 323 14.86 15.91 9.24
N GLY A 324 15.20 16.77 10.22
CA GLY A 324 16.07 16.40 11.34
C GLY A 324 15.53 15.22 12.16
N ILE A 325 14.20 15.15 12.38
CA ILE A 325 13.57 14.01 13.06
C ILE A 325 13.76 12.72 12.25
N PHE A 326 13.50 12.75 10.95
CA PHE A 326 13.61 11.57 10.10
C PHE A 326 15.06 11.09 9.98
N ASP A 327 16.02 11.99 9.84
CA ASP A 327 17.44 11.66 9.82
C ASP A 327 17.89 11.03 11.16
N ASN A 328 17.40 11.54 12.30
CA ASN A 328 17.69 10.97 13.62
C ASN A 328 17.07 9.58 13.81
N VAL A 329 15.83 9.38 13.37
CA VAL A 329 15.17 8.07 13.45
C VAL A 329 15.87 7.06 12.55
N ARG A 330 16.33 7.49 11.36
CA ARG A 330 17.10 6.66 10.44
C ARG A 330 18.45 6.26 11.05
N ALA A 331 19.19 7.21 11.63
CA ALA A 331 20.48 6.95 12.26
C ALA A 331 20.40 5.98 13.45
N GLY A 332 19.29 5.98 14.19
CA GLY A 332 19.03 5.08 15.32
C GLY A 332 18.26 3.80 14.93
N SER A 333 18.20 3.44 13.65
CA SER A 333 17.50 2.24 13.17
C SER A 333 18.45 1.07 12.96
N ASP A 334 18.06 -0.11 13.44
CA ASP A 334 18.79 -1.36 13.18
C ASP A 334 18.54 -1.85 11.74
N ILE A 335 17.42 -1.43 11.13
CA ILE A 335 17.10 -1.72 9.72
C ILE A 335 17.48 -0.48 8.89
N PRO A 336 18.33 -0.63 7.86
CA PRO A 336 18.62 0.46 6.96
C PRO A 336 17.36 0.82 6.15
N PHE A 337 16.98 2.09 6.15
CA PHE A 337 15.91 2.60 5.31
C PHE A 337 16.29 3.95 4.69
N ASN A 338 15.77 4.21 3.52
CA ASN A 338 15.80 5.52 2.89
C ASN A 338 14.41 6.14 2.93
N TYR A 339 14.33 7.45 2.83
CA TYR A 339 13.05 8.14 2.74
C TYR A 339 13.08 9.23 1.68
N VAL A 340 11.92 9.47 1.09
CA VAL A 340 11.66 10.65 0.26
C VAL A 340 10.63 11.50 0.97
N MET A 341 10.99 12.74 1.28
CA MET A 341 10.09 13.74 1.82
C MET A 341 9.86 14.84 0.78
N VAL A 342 8.65 14.91 0.24
CA VAL A 342 8.24 15.95 -0.68
C VAL A 342 7.29 16.91 0.02
N SER A 343 7.49 18.22 -0.18
CA SER A 343 6.74 19.23 0.54
C SER A 343 6.24 20.32 -0.40
N SER A 344 5.01 20.79 -0.19
CA SER A 344 4.39 21.80 -1.04
C SER A 344 3.28 22.57 -0.32
N GLU A 345 3.03 23.79 -0.76
CA GLU A 345 1.76 24.48 -0.56
C GLU A 345 0.65 23.72 -1.28
N VAL A 346 -0.52 23.63 -0.66
CA VAL A 346 -1.70 23.06 -1.32
C VAL A 346 -2.48 24.17 -2.02
N LYS A 347 -2.34 24.19 -3.36
CA LYS A 347 -2.98 25.17 -4.21
C LYS A 347 -4.42 24.77 -4.58
N PRO A 348 -5.28 25.75 -4.96
CA PRO A 348 -6.66 25.48 -5.37
C PRO A 348 -6.79 24.53 -6.57
N GLU A 349 -5.80 24.49 -7.47
CA GLU A 349 -5.78 23.62 -8.66
C GLU A 349 -5.81 22.13 -8.30
N LEU A 350 -5.42 21.77 -7.07
CA LEU A 350 -5.51 20.38 -6.57
C LEU A 350 -6.95 19.97 -6.22
N GLU A 351 -7.92 20.89 -6.25
CA GLU A 351 -9.37 20.74 -6.16
C GLU A 351 -9.92 19.87 -5.03
N ASN A 352 -9.46 18.63 -4.91
CA ASN A 352 -10.01 17.64 -4.01
C ASN A 352 -8.91 16.77 -3.37
N PRO A 353 -9.23 16.03 -2.28
CA PRO A 353 -8.27 15.20 -1.55
C PRO A 353 -7.56 14.14 -2.41
N ILE A 354 -8.27 13.57 -3.40
CA ILE A 354 -7.70 12.53 -4.27
C ILE A 354 -6.63 13.13 -5.15
N LYS A 355 -6.90 14.26 -5.79
CA LYS A 355 -5.95 14.96 -6.66
C LYS A 355 -4.74 15.47 -5.86
N THR A 356 -4.98 15.99 -4.64
CA THR A 356 -3.90 16.38 -3.71
C THR A 356 -2.97 15.20 -3.41
N ARG A 357 -3.49 14.04 -3.03
CA ARG A 357 -2.66 12.84 -2.76
C ARG A 357 -1.89 12.38 -4.01
N GLN A 358 -2.55 12.36 -5.16
CA GLN A 358 -1.91 11.99 -6.42
C GLN A 358 -0.77 12.94 -6.81
N PHE A 359 -0.88 14.23 -6.52
CA PHE A 359 0.18 15.20 -6.72
C PHE A 359 1.43 14.87 -5.89
N PHE A 360 1.25 14.59 -4.58
CA PHE A 360 2.38 14.22 -3.72
C PHE A 360 2.97 12.85 -4.06
N GLU A 361 2.16 11.89 -4.51
CA GLU A 361 2.64 10.61 -5.02
C GLU A 361 3.43 10.78 -6.32
N PHE A 362 2.99 11.66 -7.22
CA PHE A 362 3.71 12.01 -8.43
C PHE A 362 5.09 12.60 -8.12
N LEU A 363 5.16 13.56 -7.19
CA LEU A 363 6.44 14.12 -6.74
C LEU A 363 7.36 13.09 -6.10
N ALA A 364 6.82 12.24 -5.23
CA ALA A 364 7.62 11.21 -4.55
C ALA A 364 8.20 10.19 -5.54
N ASN A 365 7.46 9.86 -6.60
CA ASN A 365 7.92 8.93 -7.63
C ASN A 365 9.07 9.47 -8.49
N LYS A 366 9.27 10.81 -8.59
CA LYS A 366 10.44 11.40 -9.26
C LYS A 366 11.78 10.97 -8.60
N PHE A 367 11.74 10.53 -7.34
CA PHE A 367 12.91 10.20 -6.53
C PHE A 367 12.98 8.73 -6.09
N LYS A 368 12.08 7.87 -6.60
CA LYS A 368 11.95 6.48 -6.14
C LYS A 368 13.21 5.64 -6.36
N ASP A 369 13.90 5.88 -7.47
CA ASP A 369 15.05 5.07 -7.90
C ASP A 369 16.40 5.59 -7.37
N GLN A 370 16.34 6.62 -6.52
CA GLN A 370 17.56 7.18 -5.92
C GLN A 370 17.89 6.42 -4.63
N ASN A 371 19.08 5.86 -4.56
CA ASN A 371 19.60 5.08 -3.42
C ASN A 371 19.92 5.91 -2.15
N SER A 372 19.41 7.14 -2.04
CA SER A 372 19.65 8.04 -0.91
C SER A 372 18.36 8.71 -0.45
N SER A 373 18.36 9.18 0.82
CA SER A 373 17.23 9.96 1.34
C SER A 373 17.20 11.35 0.71
N HIS A 374 16.00 11.77 0.26
CA HIS A 374 15.78 13.04 -0.41
C HIS A 374 14.73 13.89 0.29
N PHE A 375 15.01 15.20 0.31
CA PHE A 375 14.05 16.24 0.66
C PHE A 375 13.84 17.14 -0.55
N TYR A 376 12.61 17.32 -0.97
CA TYR A 376 12.23 18.11 -2.12
C TYR A 376 11.08 19.05 -1.80
N MET A 377 11.24 20.32 -2.15
CA MET A 377 10.16 21.32 -2.11
C MET A 377 9.64 21.54 -3.54
N ALA A 378 8.35 21.37 -3.73
CA ALA A 378 7.71 21.50 -5.03
C ALA A 378 7.89 22.90 -5.62
N ARG A 379 8.15 22.95 -6.91
CA ARG A 379 8.31 24.16 -7.73
C ARG A 379 7.05 24.41 -8.56
N PRO A 380 6.87 25.62 -9.10
CA PRO A 380 5.74 25.93 -9.98
C PRO A 380 5.61 24.94 -11.16
N GLU A 381 6.73 24.57 -11.79
CA GLU A 381 6.74 23.65 -12.92
C GLU A 381 6.18 22.25 -12.57
N ASP A 382 6.31 21.81 -11.32
CA ASP A 382 5.78 20.51 -10.88
C ASP A 382 4.25 20.43 -10.95
N PHE A 383 3.56 21.56 -10.82
CA PHE A 383 2.09 21.60 -10.96
C PHE A 383 1.67 21.43 -12.43
N ASP A 384 2.42 22.03 -13.35
CA ASP A 384 2.17 21.90 -14.80
C ASP A 384 2.48 20.47 -15.26
N ASP A 385 3.62 19.91 -14.83
CA ASP A 385 4.00 18.51 -15.08
C ASP A 385 2.94 17.53 -14.53
N PHE A 386 2.43 17.81 -13.33
CA PHE A 386 1.39 16.98 -12.73
C PHE A 386 0.06 17.09 -13.48
N ALA A 387 -0.32 18.30 -13.90
CA ALA A 387 -1.55 18.51 -14.67
C ALA A 387 -1.50 17.71 -15.97
N GLU A 388 -0.38 17.79 -16.72
CA GLU A 388 -0.19 17.01 -17.94
C GLU A 388 -0.22 15.49 -17.64
N ASN A 389 0.49 15.02 -16.60
CA ASN A 389 0.49 13.61 -16.21
C ASN A 389 -0.90 13.10 -15.79
N TYR A 390 -1.68 13.95 -15.12
CA TYR A 390 -3.05 13.63 -14.72
C TYR A 390 -3.97 13.49 -15.95
N GLU A 391 -3.90 14.41 -16.91
CA GLU A 391 -4.65 14.32 -18.16
C GLU A 391 -4.28 13.07 -18.97
N ILE A 392 -2.99 12.77 -19.10
CA ILE A 392 -2.49 11.54 -19.74
C ILE A 392 -3.10 10.31 -19.07
N LYS A 393 -3.07 10.26 -17.75
CA LYS A 393 -3.62 9.11 -16.97
C LYS A 393 -5.11 8.90 -17.20
N GLU A 394 -5.90 9.96 -17.28
CA GLU A 394 -7.35 9.86 -17.52
C GLU A 394 -7.66 9.38 -18.94
N ILE A 395 -6.92 9.87 -19.94
CA ILE A 395 -7.04 9.39 -21.32
C ILE A 395 -6.66 7.91 -21.43
N LEU A 396 -5.56 7.51 -20.83
CA LEU A 396 -5.11 6.10 -20.86
C LEU A 396 -6.12 5.17 -20.18
N LYS A 397 -6.76 5.60 -19.10
CA LYS A 397 -7.85 4.83 -18.47
C LYS A 397 -9.04 4.67 -19.40
N ASP A 398 -9.41 5.72 -20.11
CA ASP A 398 -10.52 5.66 -21.05
C ASP A 398 -10.20 4.76 -22.24
N ILE A 399 -8.98 4.84 -22.81
CA ILE A 399 -8.50 3.94 -23.87
C ILE A 399 -8.59 2.48 -23.39
N ARG A 400 -8.04 2.17 -22.22
CA ARG A 400 -8.10 0.82 -21.64
C ARG A 400 -9.52 0.30 -21.46
N ASN A 401 -10.45 1.16 -21.08
CA ASN A 401 -11.82 0.75 -20.81
C ASN A 401 -12.64 0.54 -22.09
N ARG A 402 -12.32 1.25 -23.18
CA ARG A 402 -13.00 1.12 -24.47
C ARG A 402 -12.51 -0.06 -25.30
N LEU A 403 -11.22 -0.37 -25.23
CA LEU A 403 -10.55 -1.42 -26.03
C LEU A 403 -10.84 -1.26 -27.55
N ASP A 404 -10.88 -0.03 -28.05
CA ASP A 404 -11.04 0.27 -29.47
C ASP A 404 -9.69 0.25 -30.19
N LEU A 405 -9.48 -0.76 -31.03
CA LEU A 405 -8.24 -0.91 -31.80
C LEU A 405 -7.97 0.22 -32.80
N ASN A 406 -8.97 1.03 -33.13
CA ASN A 406 -8.86 2.17 -34.03
C ASN A 406 -8.91 3.53 -33.28
N ASP A 407 -8.68 3.55 -31.96
CA ASP A 407 -8.71 4.78 -31.17
C ASP A 407 -7.84 5.87 -31.83
N GLU A 408 -8.51 6.99 -32.22
CA GLU A 408 -7.89 8.10 -32.94
C GLU A 408 -6.87 8.88 -32.10
N ARG A 409 -6.84 8.67 -30.79
CA ARG A 409 -5.89 9.32 -29.88
C ARG A 409 -4.52 8.65 -29.88
N VAL A 410 -4.44 7.39 -30.30
CA VAL A 410 -3.18 6.64 -30.43
C VAL A 410 -2.73 6.72 -31.88
N LEU A 411 -1.68 7.49 -32.14
CA LEU A 411 -1.14 7.70 -33.47
C LEU A 411 0.14 6.91 -33.67
N VAL A 412 0.36 6.47 -34.90
CA VAL A 412 1.59 5.75 -35.30
C VAL A 412 2.45 6.70 -36.12
N TYR A 413 3.64 6.99 -35.60
CA TYR A 413 4.72 7.59 -36.35
C TYR A 413 5.70 6.46 -36.72
N ALA A 414 6.50 6.63 -37.76
CA ALA A 414 7.54 5.68 -38.11
C ALA A 414 8.83 6.42 -38.46
N GLN A 415 9.97 5.80 -38.10
CA GLN A 415 11.29 6.30 -38.46
C GLN A 415 11.96 5.29 -39.37
N PRO A 416 12.34 5.66 -40.59
CA PRO A 416 13.00 4.76 -41.50
C PRO A 416 14.43 4.46 -41.06
N ILE A 417 14.84 3.21 -41.26
CA ILE A 417 16.14 2.65 -40.88
C ILE A 417 16.92 2.36 -42.18
N TYR A 418 18.12 2.92 -42.27
CA TYR A 418 18.97 2.81 -43.44
C TYR A 418 19.76 1.49 -43.41
N SER A 419 19.69 0.74 -44.50
CA SER A 419 20.52 -0.48 -44.72
C SER A 419 21.82 -0.10 -45.42
N VAL A 420 22.95 -0.35 -44.79
CA VAL A 420 24.29 -0.08 -45.36
C VAL A 420 24.56 -0.98 -46.57
N GLU A 421 24.10 -2.24 -46.52
CA GLU A 421 24.31 -3.20 -47.62
C GLU A 421 23.58 -2.79 -48.90
N THR A 422 22.28 -2.41 -48.76
CA THR A 422 21.47 -2.09 -49.97
C THR A 422 21.53 -0.63 -50.36
N GLY A 423 22.10 0.25 -49.52
CA GLY A 423 22.09 1.69 -49.74
C GLY A 423 20.68 2.31 -49.76
N SER A 424 19.72 1.70 -49.08
CA SER A 424 18.31 2.10 -49.13
C SER A 424 17.60 1.84 -47.81
N PHE A 425 16.39 2.37 -47.66
CA PHE A 425 15.55 2.14 -46.50
C PHE A 425 14.73 0.85 -46.69
N ARG A 426 14.92 -0.11 -45.82
CA ARG A 426 14.28 -1.42 -45.88
C ARG A 426 13.41 -1.75 -44.68
N VAL A 427 13.62 -1.06 -43.57
CA VAL A 427 12.96 -1.25 -42.30
C VAL A 427 12.50 0.11 -41.76
N ALA A 428 11.49 0.14 -40.94
CA ALA A 428 11.13 1.33 -40.16
C ALA A 428 10.74 0.92 -38.72
N GLU A 429 11.01 1.78 -37.77
CA GLU A 429 10.52 1.64 -36.37
C GLU A 429 9.23 2.41 -36.17
N ALA A 430 8.17 1.73 -35.70
CA ALA A 430 6.91 2.37 -35.34
C ALA A 430 6.97 2.96 -33.94
N LEU A 431 6.74 4.24 -33.87
CA LEU A 431 6.83 5.05 -32.66
C LEU A 431 5.45 5.61 -32.29
N MET A 432 4.93 5.18 -31.16
CA MET A 432 3.64 5.62 -30.67
C MET A 432 3.65 7.11 -30.34
N ARG A 433 2.53 7.79 -30.61
CA ARG A 433 2.23 9.16 -30.13
C ARG A 433 0.85 9.17 -29.53
N LEU A 434 0.68 9.86 -28.41
CA LEU A 434 -0.62 10.06 -27.81
C LEU A 434 -1.13 11.46 -28.09
N LYS A 435 -2.33 11.58 -28.67
CA LYS A 435 -2.98 12.87 -28.94
C LYS A 435 -3.74 13.34 -27.70
N LEU A 436 -3.39 14.52 -27.20
CA LEU A 436 -3.99 15.19 -26.07
C LEU A 436 -4.53 16.56 -26.52
N GLY A 437 -5.79 16.62 -26.93
CA GLY A 437 -6.33 17.78 -27.65
C GLY A 437 -5.57 17.99 -28.96
N GLU A 438 -4.92 19.14 -29.10
CA GLU A 438 -4.07 19.49 -30.26
C GLU A 438 -2.59 19.13 -30.03
N ARG A 439 -2.20 18.67 -28.85
CA ARG A 439 -0.81 18.33 -28.52
C ARG A 439 -0.52 16.87 -28.82
N LEU A 440 0.68 16.62 -29.30
CA LEU A 440 1.25 15.27 -29.45
C LEU A 440 2.20 14.99 -28.27
N ILE A 441 1.93 13.93 -27.55
CA ILE A 441 2.70 13.49 -26.39
C ILE A 441 3.61 12.35 -26.83
N THR A 442 4.90 12.44 -26.48
CA THR A 442 5.92 11.42 -26.80
C THR A 442 5.89 10.25 -25.79
N PRO A 443 6.41 9.07 -26.18
CA PRO A 443 6.37 7.86 -25.37
C PRO A 443 6.95 8.03 -23.97
N GLU A 444 8.03 8.78 -23.80
CA GLU A 444 8.72 9.00 -22.52
C GLU A 444 7.79 9.58 -21.45
N LYS A 445 6.75 10.35 -21.85
CA LYS A 445 5.80 10.96 -20.93
C LYS A 445 4.66 10.02 -20.52
N PHE A 446 4.27 9.05 -21.36
CA PHE A 446 3.06 8.26 -21.09
C PHE A 446 3.28 6.75 -20.90
N ILE A 447 4.36 6.15 -21.44
CA ILE A 447 4.60 4.70 -21.33
C ILE A 447 4.68 4.28 -19.86
N GLY A 448 5.50 4.94 -19.03
CA GLY A 448 5.60 4.64 -17.61
C GLY A 448 4.28 4.85 -16.85
N VAL A 449 3.39 5.74 -17.32
CA VAL A 449 2.04 5.88 -16.76
C VAL A 449 1.16 4.70 -17.18
N ALA A 450 1.19 4.33 -18.48
CA ALA A 450 0.43 3.21 -19.04
C ALA A 450 0.77 1.87 -18.36
N GLU A 451 2.05 1.61 -18.12
CA GLU A 451 2.51 0.42 -17.39
C GLU A 451 1.99 0.37 -15.95
N ARG A 452 2.08 1.51 -15.20
CA ARG A 452 1.60 1.58 -13.82
C ARG A 452 0.10 1.36 -13.66
N ILE A 453 -0.69 1.77 -14.66
CA ILE A 453 -2.15 1.60 -14.62
C ILE A 453 -2.63 0.35 -15.37
N GLY A 454 -1.73 -0.46 -15.93
CA GLY A 454 -2.06 -1.66 -16.69
C GLY A 454 -2.76 -1.37 -18.01
N CYS A 455 -2.36 -0.29 -18.71
CA CYS A 455 -2.90 0.11 -20.01
C CYS A 455 -1.95 -0.24 -21.16
N ILE A 456 -0.72 -0.64 -20.89
CA ILE A 456 0.33 -0.82 -21.90
C ILE A 456 -0.09 -1.83 -22.97
N HIS A 457 -0.64 -2.97 -22.58
CA HIS A 457 -1.08 -4.01 -23.52
C HIS A 457 -2.17 -3.51 -24.49
N ALA A 458 -3.15 -2.74 -23.98
CA ALA A 458 -4.16 -2.13 -24.86
C ALA A 458 -3.53 -1.19 -25.89
N LEU A 459 -2.51 -0.43 -25.53
CA LEU A 459 -1.78 0.43 -26.44
C LEU A 459 -1.01 -0.37 -27.48
N THR A 460 -0.34 -1.45 -27.08
CA THR A 460 0.38 -2.35 -27.99
C THR A 460 -0.56 -3.00 -29.00
N CYS A 461 -1.74 -3.45 -28.57
CA CYS A 461 -2.76 -3.98 -29.48
C CYS A 461 -3.24 -2.92 -30.49
N ILE A 462 -3.47 -1.69 -30.07
CA ILE A 462 -3.90 -0.60 -30.96
C ILE A 462 -2.78 -0.28 -31.98
N ILE A 463 -1.54 -0.14 -31.53
CA ILE A 463 -0.40 0.14 -32.40
C ILE A 463 -0.21 -0.99 -33.42
N LEU A 464 -0.22 -2.24 -32.95
CA LEU A 464 -0.08 -3.40 -33.82
C LEU A 464 -1.18 -3.44 -34.90
N ASN A 465 -2.43 -3.20 -34.51
CA ASN A 465 -3.55 -3.14 -35.47
C ASN A 465 -3.30 -2.08 -36.57
N LYS A 466 -2.90 -0.85 -36.18
CA LYS A 466 -2.61 0.23 -37.13
C LYS A 466 -1.37 -0.04 -38.00
N VAL A 467 -0.34 -0.67 -37.42
CA VAL A 467 0.86 -1.05 -38.18
C VAL A 467 0.53 -2.17 -39.18
N CYS A 468 -0.26 -3.17 -38.80
CA CYS A 468 -0.71 -4.22 -39.74
C CYS A 468 -1.51 -3.63 -40.91
N GLU A 469 -2.41 -2.68 -40.65
CA GLU A 469 -3.13 -1.95 -41.70
C GLU A 469 -2.17 -1.22 -42.63
N ALA A 470 -1.20 -0.48 -42.08
CA ALA A 470 -0.18 0.24 -42.88
C ALA A 470 0.72 -0.71 -43.69
N VAL A 471 1.15 -1.84 -43.08
CA VAL A 471 1.94 -2.87 -43.75
C VAL A 471 1.17 -3.48 -44.92
N SER A 472 -0.12 -3.79 -44.75
CA SER A 472 -0.99 -4.29 -45.81
C SER A 472 -1.02 -3.30 -47.01
N LEU A 473 -1.32 -2.03 -46.76
CA LEU A 473 -1.39 -0.98 -47.79
C LEU A 473 -0.02 -0.72 -48.46
N LEU A 474 1.05 -0.64 -47.69
CA LEU A 474 2.41 -0.39 -48.24
C LEU A 474 2.88 -1.60 -49.03
N SER A 475 2.58 -2.83 -48.62
CA SER A 475 3.04 -4.07 -49.29
C SER A 475 2.48 -4.24 -50.70
N GLU A 476 1.38 -3.57 -51.04
CA GLU A 476 0.83 -3.61 -52.41
C GLU A 476 1.77 -2.95 -53.42
N HIS A 477 2.49 -1.88 -53.04
CA HIS A 477 3.19 -1.00 -53.97
C HIS A 477 4.67 -0.82 -53.69
N TYR A 478 5.13 -1.14 -52.47
CA TYR A 478 6.49 -0.87 -52.01
C TYR A 478 7.22 -2.16 -51.60
N ASP A 479 8.53 -2.14 -51.80
CA ASP A 479 9.42 -3.21 -51.37
C ASP A 479 10.13 -2.78 -50.08
N PHE A 480 9.87 -3.47 -49.00
CA PHE A 480 10.45 -3.26 -47.66
C PHE A 480 10.44 -4.58 -46.87
N ASP A 481 11.31 -4.69 -45.89
CA ASP A 481 11.47 -5.92 -45.12
C ASP A 481 10.48 -5.99 -43.97
N ALA A 482 10.41 -4.95 -43.10
CA ALA A 482 9.53 -4.98 -41.97
C ALA A 482 9.29 -3.59 -41.33
N ILE A 483 8.30 -3.53 -40.46
CA ILE A 483 8.08 -2.45 -39.48
C ILE A 483 8.15 -3.05 -38.09
N SER A 484 8.99 -2.48 -37.23
CA SER A 484 9.13 -2.92 -35.84
C SER A 484 8.24 -2.12 -34.88
N ILE A 485 7.86 -2.74 -33.76
CA ILE A 485 6.97 -2.19 -32.73
C ILE A 485 7.61 -2.45 -31.37
N ASN A 486 7.66 -1.44 -30.52
CA ASN A 486 8.10 -1.58 -29.12
C ASN A 486 7.11 -2.41 -28.29
N CYS A 487 7.64 -3.37 -27.51
CA CYS A 487 6.91 -4.25 -26.63
C CYS A 487 7.45 -4.18 -25.21
N SER A 488 6.58 -3.98 -24.22
CA SER A 488 6.97 -3.90 -22.82
C SER A 488 7.27 -5.28 -22.21
N SER A 489 8.27 -5.34 -21.32
CA SER A 489 8.59 -6.56 -20.55
C SER A 489 7.42 -7.12 -19.76
N LYS A 490 6.61 -6.23 -19.23
CA LYS A 490 5.43 -6.63 -18.45
C LYS A 490 4.39 -7.36 -19.29
N GLU A 491 4.30 -6.99 -20.57
CA GLU A 491 3.40 -7.65 -21.51
C GLU A 491 3.94 -9.01 -21.89
N LEU A 492 5.25 -9.08 -22.21
CA LEU A 492 5.89 -10.32 -22.64
C LEU A 492 5.82 -11.43 -21.56
N SER A 493 5.60 -11.05 -20.30
CA SER A 493 5.42 -11.98 -19.17
C SER A 493 3.96 -12.38 -18.92
N GLN A 494 2.99 -11.98 -19.77
CA GLN A 494 1.58 -12.34 -19.63
C GLN A 494 1.24 -13.60 -20.45
N GLU A 495 0.40 -14.48 -19.90
CA GLU A 495 0.06 -15.76 -20.55
C GLU A 495 -0.71 -15.57 -21.88
N ASP A 496 -1.61 -14.59 -21.96
CA ASP A 496 -2.54 -14.42 -23.10
C ASP A 496 -2.01 -13.46 -24.19
N MET A 497 -0.84 -12.83 -23.98
CA MET A 497 -0.28 -11.82 -24.90
C MET A 497 -0.14 -12.35 -26.35
N ASN A 498 0.36 -13.57 -26.52
CA ASN A 498 0.57 -14.16 -27.84
C ASN A 498 -0.74 -14.32 -28.61
N VAL A 499 -1.81 -14.70 -27.93
CA VAL A 499 -3.13 -14.93 -28.53
C VAL A 499 -3.66 -13.64 -29.13
N ASP A 500 -3.61 -12.55 -28.34
CA ASP A 500 -4.11 -11.24 -28.76
C ASP A 500 -3.34 -10.70 -29.97
N LEU A 501 -1.98 -10.79 -29.96
CA LEU A 501 -1.16 -10.29 -31.05
C LEU A 501 -1.37 -11.10 -32.33
N ILE A 502 -1.42 -12.44 -32.23
CA ILE A 502 -1.64 -13.32 -33.39
C ILE A 502 -3.03 -13.08 -33.97
N GLU A 503 -4.06 -12.91 -33.11
CA GLU A 503 -5.42 -12.61 -33.56
C GLU A 503 -5.48 -11.30 -34.34
N ILE A 504 -4.79 -10.25 -33.88
CA ILE A 504 -4.74 -8.96 -34.58
C ILE A 504 -4.06 -9.10 -35.94
N ILE A 505 -2.89 -9.75 -36.00
CA ILE A 505 -2.14 -9.93 -37.25
C ILE A 505 -2.96 -10.72 -38.27
N ASN A 506 -3.64 -11.77 -37.83
CA ASN A 506 -4.48 -12.64 -38.69
C ASN A 506 -5.71 -11.93 -39.29
N LYS A 507 -6.07 -10.73 -38.81
CA LYS A 507 -7.13 -9.91 -39.45
C LYS A 507 -6.70 -9.35 -40.79
N TYR A 508 -5.40 -9.29 -41.02
CA TYR A 508 -4.80 -8.71 -42.22
C TYR A 508 -4.12 -9.79 -43.04
N ASP A 509 -4.24 -9.71 -44.35
CA ASP A 509 -3.52 -10.62 -45.30
C ASP A 509 -2.10 -10.11 -45.53
N ILE A 510 -1.24 -10.26 -44.51
CA ILE A 510 0.16 -9.81 -44.54
C ILE A 510 1.12 -10.95 -44.20
N ASP A 511 2.34 -10.87 -44.75
CA ASP A 511 3.42 -11.72 -44.32
C ASP A 511 3.85 -11.34 -42.90
N THR A 512 3.70 -12.27 -41.95
CA THR A 512 4.03 -12.04 -40.52
C THR A 512 5.47 -11.63 -40.28
N SER A 513 6.41 -12.03 -41.18
CA SER A 513 7.83 -11.61 -41.14
C SER A 513 8.03 -10.11 -41.31
N LYS A 514 7.01 -9.39 -41.80
CA LYS A 514 7.03 -7.93 -41.92
C LYS A 514 6.72 -7.21 -40.58
N ILE A 515 6.34 -7.95 -39.53
CA ILE A 515 6.17 -7.44 -38.19
C ILE A 515 7.35 -7.86 -37.30
N ARG A 516 7.95 -6.92 -36.62
CA ARG A 516 9.02 -7.18 -35.64
C ARG A 516 8.71 -6.55 -34.32
N LEU A 517 9.13 -7.21 -33.23
CA LEU A 517 8.93 -6.71 -31.87
C LEU A 517 10.26 -6.31 -31.25
N GLU A 518 10.33 -5.13 -30.70
CA GLU A 518 11.49 -4.59 -30.00
C GLU A 518 11.33 -4.73 -28.50
N ILE A 519 12.34 -5.24 -27.83
CA ILE A 519 12.35 -5.51 -26.39
C ILE A 519 13.61 -4.91 -25.81
N THR A 520 13.47 -4.04 -24.79
CA THR A 520 14.61 -3.40 -24.15
C THR A 520 15.44 -4.40 -23.33
N GLU A 521 16.72 -4.11 -23.15
CA GLU A 521 17.66 -4.89 -22.36
C GLU A 521 17.14 -5.12 -20.92
N SER A 522 16.67 -4.07 -20.27
CA SER A 522 16.14 -4.12 -18.89
C SER A 522 14.89 -4.98 -18.75
N ALA A 523 14.15 -5.16 -19.82
CA ALA A 523 12.95 -5.99 -19.88
C ALA A 523 13.20 -7.48 -19.61
N MET A 524 14.42 -7.94 -19.80
CA MET A 524 14.80 -9.37 -19.71
C MET A 524 14.98 -9.86 -18.25
N PHE A 525 14.80 -9.01 -17.24
CA PHE A 525 15.07 -9.38 -15.85
C PHE A 525 13.84 -9.88 -15.08
N GLU A 526 12.62 -9.52 -15.49
CA GLU A 526 11.37 -9.96 -14.86
C GLU A 526 10.79 -11.18 -15.61
N ASN A 527 10.58 -12.32 -14.94
CA ASN A 527 9.97 -13.55 -15.49
C ASN A 527 10.58 -14.06 -16.81
N PHE A 528 11.92 -14.19 -16.87
CA PHE A 528 12.68 -14.56 -18.08
C PHE A 528 12.15 -15.81 -18.80
N ASP A 529 11.76 -16.86 -18.06
CA ASP A 529 11.32 -18.12 -18.68
C ASP A 529 10.00 -17.96 -19.45
N MET A 530 9.03 -17.24 -18.89
CA MET A 530 7.76 -16.95 -19.56
C MET A 530 7.97 -16.05 -20.78
N ALA A 531 8.77 -15.00 -20.64
CA ALA A 531 9.09 -14.10 -21.74
C ALA A 531 9.75 -14.86 -22.91
N ARG A 532 10.73 -15.73 -22.63
CA ARG A 532 11.38 -16.57 -23.64
C ARG A 532 10.41 -17.56 -24.31
N GLU A 533 9.49 -18.14 -23.55
CA GLU A 533 8.45 -19.04 -24.09
C GLU A 533 7.54 -18.27 -25.06
N ASN A 534 7.06 -17.11 -24.68
CA ASN A 534 6.23 -16.24 -25.52
C ASN A 534 6.97 -15.81 -26.78
N MET A 535 8.25 -15.42 -26.68
CA MET A 535 9.10 -15.11 -27.84
C MET A 535 9.21 -16.31 -28.80
N ASN A 536 9.41 -17.52 -28.27
CA ASN A 536 9.52 -18.72 -29.09
C ASN A 536 8.21 -19.07 -29.83
N ILE A 537 7.05 -18.83 -29.19
CA ILE A 537 5.74 -19.03 -29.82
C ILE A 537 5.58 -18.04 -30.98
N LEU A 538 5.81 -16.76 -30.76
CA LEU A 538 5.69 -15.71 -31.77
C LEU A 538 6.70 -15.88 -32.92
N THR A 539 7.91 -16.36 -32.61
CA THR A 539 8.92 -16.66 -33.63
C THR A 539 8.49 -17.80 -34.57
N LYS A 540 7.75 -18.81 -34.07
CA LYS A 540 7.19 -19.88 -34.93
C LYS A 540 6.13 -19.35 -35.89
N GLU A 541 5.42 -18.29 -35.50
CA GLU A 541 4.48 -17.60 -36.39
C GLU A 541 5.14 -16.62 -37.37
N GLY A 542 6.49 -16.52 -37.38
CA GLY A 542 7.23 -15.71 -38.30
C GLY A 542 7.68 -14.33 -37.79
N ILE A 543 7.25 -13.93 -36.58
CA ILE A 543 7.60 -12.65 -35.96
C ILE A 543 9.06 -12.68 -35.49
N GLN A 544 9.84 -11.65 -35.82
CA GLN A 544 11.24 -11.51 -35.40
C GLN A 544 11.35 -10.54 -34.22
N PHE A 545 12.37 -10.76 -33.38
CA PHE A 545 12.63 -9.94 -32.20
C PHE A 545 13.93 -9.13 -32.35
N TYR A 546 13.86 -7.88 -31.91
CA TYR A 546 14.98 -6.96 -31.76
C TYR A 546 15.28 -6.76 -30.29
N LEU A 547 16.56 -6.79 -29.92
CA LEU A 547 17.02 -6.33 -28.61
C LEU A 547 17.31 -4.84 -28.70
N ASP A 548 16.57 -4.05 -27.93
CA ASP A 548 16.67 -2.60 -27.90
C ASP A 548 17.48 -2.08 -26.71
N ASP A 549 17.98 -0.83 -26.81
CA ASP A 549 18.76 -0.13 -25.78
C ASP A 549 20.04 -0.89 -25.31
N PHE A 550 20.65 -1.72 -26.17
CA PHE A 550 21.82 -2.51 -25.80
C PHE A 550 22.98 -1.63 -25.34
N GLY A 551 23.48 -1.91 -24.12
CA GLY A 551 24.61 -1.21 -23.49
C GLY A 551 24.23 -0.12 -22.50
N THR A 552 22.94 0.07 -22.23
CA THR A 552 22.45 0.99 -21.17
C THR A 552 22.31 0.30 -19.82
N GLY A 553 22.28 -1.05 -19.76
CA GLY A 553 22.02 -1.86 -18.58
C GLY A 553 23.10 -2.91 -18.29
N TYR A 554 22.73 -3.92 -17.51
CA TYR A 554 23.58 -5.05 -17.10
C TYR A 554 23.20 -6.32 -17.88
N SER A 555 23.27 -6.32 -19.20
CA SER A 555 22.96 -7.53 -19.98
C SER A 555 23.89 -8.68 -19.63
N SER A 556 23.32 -9.81 -19.26
CA SER A 556 24.02 -11.08 -19.38
C SER A 556 24.01 -11.48 -20.85
N LEU A 557 25.17 -11.49 -21.50
CA LEU A 557 25.33 -12.00 -22.86
C LEU A 557 24.74 -13.42 -23.03
N GLU A 558 24.77 -14.23 -21.97
CA GLU A 558 24.15 -15.54 -21.93
C GLU A 558 22.63 -15.48 -22.20
N ARG A 559 21.93 -14.50 -21.65
CA ARG A 559 20.48 -14.33 -21.88
C ARG A 559 20.18 -13.87 -23.29
N VAL A 560 20.98 -12.95 -23.82
CA VAL A 560 20.85 -12.48 -25.22
C VAL A 560 20.99 -13.65 -26.21
N ILE A 561 21.99 -14.51 -26.01
CA ILE A 561 22.26 -15.67 -26.89
C ILE A 561 21.13 -16.73 -26.76
N ASN A 562 20.50 -16.88 -25.59
CA ASN A 562 19.47 -17.88 -25.34
C ASN A 562 18.05 -17.44 -25.75
N CYS A 563 17.89 -16.20 -26.24
CA CYS A 563 16.61 -15.69 -26.74
C CYS A 563 16.65 -15.61 -28.29
N PRO A 564 15.49 -15.70 -28.97
CA PRO A 564 15.41 -15.71 -30.44
C PRO A 564 15.50 -14.30 -31.04
N PHE A 565 16.47 -13.50 -30.57
CA PHE A 565 16.75 -12.19 -31.16
C PHE A 565 17.36 -12.36 -32.54
N LYS A 566 16.96 -11.49 -33.48
CA LYS A 566 17.55 -11.40 -34.80
C LYS A 566 18.47 -10.20 -34.93
N THR A 567 18.12 -9.09 -34.34
CA THR A 567 18.85 -7.82 -34.45
C THR A 567 19.16 -7.27 -33.05
N ILE A 568 20.35 -6.70 -32.89
CA ILE A 568 20.81 -6.00 -31.69
C ILE A 568 20.91 -4.51 -32.03
N LYS A 569 20.15 -3.67 -31.36
CA LYS A 569 20.15 -2.22 -31.49
C LYS A 569 21.08 -1.62 -30.43
N PHE A 570 22.14 -0.98 -30.88
CA PHE A 570 23.13 -0.31 -30.03
C PHE A 570 22.63 1.10 -29.72
N ASP A 571 22.46 1.39 -28.43
CA ASP A 571 22.00 2.72 -27.98
C ASP A 571 23.01 3.82 -28.31
N LYS A 572 22.52 5.00 -28.61
CA LYS A 572 23.30 6.20 -28.91
C LYS A 572 24.35 6.54 -27.86
N SER A 573 24.15 6.20 -26.60
CA SER A 573 25.11 6.48 -25.52
C SER A 573 26.40 5.69 -25.69
N LEU A 574 26.33 4.48 -26.26
CA LEU A 574 27.52 3.71 -26.64
C LEU A 574 28.24 4.35 -27.81
N LEU A 575 27.51 4.81 -28.85
CA LEU A 575 28.08 5.51 -30.01
C LEU A 575 28.86 6.76 -29.55
N TYR A 576 28.27 7.58 -28.69
CA TYR A 576 28.93 8.81 -28.21
C TYR A 576 30.18 8.49 -27.36
N LYS A 577 30.08 7.54 -26.42
CA LYS A 577 31.21 7.13 -25.58
C LYS A 577 32.35 6.53 -26.38
N SER A 578 32.05 5.78 -27.44
CA SER A 578 33.10 5.16 -28.29
C SER A 578 33.83 6.15 -29.18
N GLN A 579 33.21 7.28 -29.53
CA GLN A 579 33.89 8.35 -30.26
C GLN A 579 34.88 9.13 -29.38
N ASP A 580 34.64 9.17 -28.05
CA ASP A 580 35.45 9.93 -27.08
C ASP A 580 36.51 9.07 -26.36
N ASP A 581 36.43 7.71 -26.41
CA ASP A 581 37.28 6.80 -25.65
C ASP A 581 37.71 5.58 -26.54
N ASP A 582 39.00 5.48 -26.86
CA ASP A 582 39.56 4.38 -27.65
C ASP A 582 39.30 2.99 -27.07
N ARG A 583 39.13 2.86 -25.73
CA ARG A 583 38.82 1.58 -25.10
C ARG A 583 37.38 1.18 -25.38
N MET A 584 36.46 2.14 -25.30
CA MET A 584 35.06 1.92 -25.63
C MET A 584 34.89 1.62 -27.12
N ASP A 585 35.62 2.31 -27.98
CA ASP A 585 35.64 2.04 -29.42
C ASP A 585 36.08 0.59 -29.75
N ASN A 586 37.19 0.16 -29.14
CA ASN A 586 37.64 -1.22 -29.28
C ASN A 586 36.61 -2.24 -28.80
N ILE A 587 36.03 -2.02 -27.62
CA ILE A 587 34.99 -2.90 -27.05
C ILE A 587 33.80 -2.97 -27.99
N MET A 588 33.26 -1.85 -28.44
CA MET A 588 32.12 -1.80 -29.36
C MET A 588 32.42 -2.54 -30.67
N THR A 589 33.59 -2.31 -31.25
CA THR A 589 34.03 -2.99 -32.48
C THR A 589 34.06 -4.51 -32.31
N TYR A 590 34.66 -5.02 -31.22
CA TYR A 590 34.68 -6.45 -30.94
C TYR A 590 33.24 -7.00 -30.67
N MET A 591 32.39 -6.27 -30.05
CA MET A 591 30.99 -6.70 -29.81
C MET A 591 30.22 -6.82 -31.11
N ILE A 592 30.38 -5.87 -32.06
CA ILE A 592 29.76 -5.92 -33.36
C ILE A 592 30.26 -7.19 -34.13
N GLU A 593 31.58 -7.46 -34.14
CA GLU A 593 32.12 -8.67 -34.75
C GLU A 593 31.57 -9.95 -34.12
N VAL A 594 31.50 -10.03 -32.79
CA VAL A 594 31.01 -11.20 -32.09
C VAL A 594 29.53 -11.45 -32.43
N PHE A 595 28.70 -10.42 -32.41
CA PHE A 595 27.28 -10.57 -32.76
C PHE A 595 27.11 -11.03 -34.22
N LYS A 596 27.80 -10.43 -35.15
CA LYS A 596 27.77 -10.83 -36.59
C LYS A 596 28.21 -12.27 -36.81
N LYS A 597 29.31 -12.70 -36.18
CA LYS A 597 29.79 -14.09 -36.24
C LYS A 597 28.79 -15.11 -35.70
N ASN A 598 27.91 -14.68 -34.79
CA ASN A 598 26.85 -15.52 -34.25
C ASN A 598 25.49 -15.35 -34.95
N GLY A 599 25.44 -14.65 -36.08
CA GLY A 599 24.27 -14.54 -36.94
C GLY A 599 23.26 -13.47 -36.53
N PHE A 600 23.63 -12.58 -35.60
CA PHE A 600 22.86 -11.40 -35.30
C PHE A 600 23.14 -10.28 -36.28
N VAL A 601 22.10 -9.51 -36.57
CA VAL A 601 22.20 -8.25 -37.32
C VAL A 601 22.49 -7.12 -36.34
N THR A 602 23.34 -6.16 -36.72
CA THR A 602 23.72 -5.03 -35.88
C THR A 602 23.14 -3.73 -36.41
N LEU A 603 22.48 -2.98 -35.53
CA LEU A 603 21.89 -1.68 -35.80
C LEU A 603 22.43 -0.67 -34.78
N VAL A 604 22.75 0.55 -35.23
CA VAL A 604 23.09 1.66 -34.34
C VAL A 604 22.03 2.75 -34.40
N GLU A 605 21.72 3.28 -33.24
CA GLU A 605 20.72 4.34 -33.07
C GLU A 605 21.34 5.72 -32.82
N GLY A 606 20.54 6.75 -33.04
CA GLY A 606 20.86 8.13 -32.68
C GLY A 606 21.98 8.76 -33.48
N VAL A 607 22.18 8.35 -34.74
CA VAL A 607 23.12 8.99 -35.67
C VAL A 607 22.53 10.32 -36.12
N GLU A 608 23.17 11.42 -35.76
CA GLU A 608 22.65 12.78 -35.97
C GLU A 608 23.38 13.54 -37.08
N ASP A 609 24.66 13.17 -37.36
CA ASP A 609 25.50 13.86 -38.35
C ASP A 609 26.31 12.91 -39.22
N GLU A 610 26.98 13.45 -40.26
CA GLU A 610 27.79 12.69 -41.22
C GLU A 610 29.02 12.04 -40.58
N SER A 611 29.61 12.65 -39.53
CA SER A 611 30.78 12.08 -38.85
C SER A 611 30.41 10.78 -38.14
N GLN A 612 29.26 10.78 -37.44
CA GLN A 612 28.71 9.62 -36.76
C GLN A 612 28.29 8.55 -37.77
N ASN A 613 27.74 8.96 -38.89
CA ASN A 613 27.33 8.07 -39.97
C ASN A 613 28.54 7.34 -40.55
N GLN A 614 29.61 8.07 -40.94
CA GLN A 614 30.83 7.47 -41.46
C GLN A 614 31.47 6.54 -40.42
N TYR A 615 31.57 6.99 -39.16
CA TYR A 615 32.09 6.16 -38.08
C TYR A 615 31.32 4.83 -37.95
N SER A 616 29.97 4.89 -37.98
CA SER A 616 29.11 3.70 -37.88
C SER A 616 29.31 2.73 -39.03
N MET A 617 29.47 3.25 -40.27
CA MET A 617 29.79 2.43 -41.46
C MET A 617 31.18 1.78 -41.34
N GLU A 618 32.21 2.51 -40.89
CA GLU A 618 33.55 2.00 -40.70
C GLU A 618 33.66 0.90 -39.65
N ARG A 619 32.83 0.96 -38.59
CA ARG A 619 32.72 -0.09 -37.55
C ARG A 619 31.90 -1.29 -38.02
N GLY A 620 31.24 -1.19 -39.16
CA GLY A 620 30.57 -2.30 -39.81
C GLY A 620 29.17 -2.55 -39.36
N PHE A 621 28.44 -1.57 -38.84
CA PHE A 621 27.00 -1.73 -38.59
C PHE A 621 26.25 -2.01 -39.90
N GLU A 622 25.26 -2.89 -39.86
CA GLU A 622 24.45 -3.27 -41.02
C GLU A 622 23.26 -2.32 -41.23
N TYR A 623 22.74 -1.77 -40.13
CA TYR A 623 21.67 -0.78 -40.16
C TYR A 623 22.04 0.45 -39.35
N ILE A 624 21.56 1.61 -39.79
CA ILE A 624 21.78 2.91 -39.12
C ILE A 624 20.47 3.64 -39.03
N GLN A 625 20.15 4.11 -37.81
CA GLN A 625 18.97 4.91 -37.52
C GLN A 625 19.37 6.22 -36.86
N GLY A 626 18.75 7.33 -37.30
CA GLY A 626 18.98 8.61 -36.68
C GLY A 626 18.51 9.79 -37.51
N TYR A 627 18.58 10.97 -36.88
CA TYR A 627 18.12 12.24 -37.51
C TYR A 627 18.96 12.68 -38.69
N HIS A 628 20.16 12.12 -38.85
CA HIS A 628 20.94 12.30 -40.06
C HIS A 628 20.17 11.83 -41.29
N TYR A 629 19.45 10.73 -41.22
CA TYR A 629 18.64 10.19 -42.30
C TYR A 629 17.23 10.71 -42.35
N ALA A 630 16.48 10.58 -41.25
CA ALA A 630 15.11 11.04 -41.16
C ALA A 630 14.65 11.15 -39.70
N LYS A 631 13.72 12.07 -39.44
CA LYS A 631 12.97 12.13 -38.18
C LYS A 631 11.74 11.24 -38.26
N PRO A 632 11.16 10.82 -37.11
CA PRO A 632 9.87 10.13 -37.12
C PRO A 632 8.79 10.97 -37.79
N GLU A 633 8.09 10.37 -38.77
CA GLU A 633 6.94 10.95 -39.48
C GLU A 633 5.70 10.05 -39.35
N PRO A 634 4.48 10.53 -39.64
CA PRO A 634 3.31 9.64 -39.70
C PRO A 634 3.59 8.42 -40.58
N ILE A 635 3.11 7.23 -40.17
CA ILE A 635 3.49 5.95 -40.80
C ILE A 635 3.18 5.91 -42.30
N GLU A 636 2.17 6.63 -42.77
CA GLU A 636 1.76 6.75 -44.18
C GLU A 636 2.84 7.41 -45.01
N GLU A 637 3.73 8.22 -44.43
CA GLU A 637 4.81 8.90 -45.09
C GLU A 637 6.00 7.99 -45.40
N MET A 638 6.02 6.76 -44.89
CA MET A 638 7.05 5.76 -45.21
C MET A 638 7.12 5.42 -46.69
N ARG A 639 6.05 5.67 -47.44
CA ARG A 639 6.03 5.63 -48.92
C ARG A 639 7.10 6.51 -49.60
N LYS A 640 7.65 7.51 -48.92
CA LYS A 640 8.73 8.38 -49.45
C LYS A 640 10.06 7.69 -49.39
N TYR A 641 10.25 6.77 -48.49
CA TYR A 641 11.54 6.13 -48.20
C TYR A 641 11.68 4.75 -48.81
N PHE A 642 10.57 3.96 -48.83
CA PHE A 642 10.60 2.60 -49.39
C PHE A 642 10.62 2.63 -50.93
N SER A 643 11.38 1.70 -51.51
CA SER A 643 11.47 1.54 -52.96
C SER A 643 10.15 1.03 -53.54
N ARG A 644 9.71 1.55 -54.70
CA ARG A 644 8.55 0.99 -55.39
C ARG A 644 8.86 -0.39 -55.96
N LYS A 645 7.88 -1.31 -55.85
CA LYS A 645 7.99 -2.59 -56.55
C LYS A 645 8.09 -2.37 -58.07
N SER A 646 9.04 -3.07 -58.72
CA SER A 646 9.07 -3.08 -60.17
C SER A 646 7.80 -3.68 -60.69
N LYS A 647 7.10 -2.95 -61.57
CA LYS A 647 6.01 -3.55 -62.36
C LYS A 647 6.70 -4.44 -63.36
N PHE A 648 6.61 -5.78 -63.15
CA PHE A 648 6.90 -6.74 -64.22
C PHE A 648 5.68 -6.85 -65.14
#